data_5c2287a45ebf2f918a830da47a6ebe46
#
_entry.id   5c2287a45ebf2f918a830da47a6ebe46
#
_cell.length_a   1.000
_cell.length_b   1.000
_cell.length_c   1.000
_cell.angle_alpha   90.00
_cell.angle_beta   90.00
_cell.angle_gamma   90.00
#
_symmetry.space_group_name_H-M   'P 1'
#
loop_
_entity.id
_entity.type
_entity.pdbx_description
1 polymer ?
#
loop_
_entity_poly.entity_id
_entity_poly.type
_entity_poly.pdbx_seq_one_letter_code
_entity_poly.pdbx_strand_id
1 'polypeptide(L)'
;MRIHRQLSVAVLAALCLLATASPAGTASATLGAGLKELSAAYDRGDPRLPAQLKLHITSAGDPLVLVKLQPGANAESVLAKLAAVGFRLQTRSSINRSLVEGYLPLSGVHAAAGVAGVHSLHATQRPIKHAGSVQSQAVALEKADIAQARGVDGTGIRIGALSDSYDSCPACTIHAADDIASGDLPAGGVTVLQEIDPTINGPGADEGRAMLQLVHDIAPGAQLGFASAFNGELQFAENILALRSQFHADVIVDDVFYFDEPMYSDGIVAQAVDDASQAGAAYFSSAGNNGLEAFEDTYRPLSFARAQALVASGHGNVHLEQIPAAIRPRTVHNFNNAEGSASITQRISTDGENVLSFQWDEAFFLGLVKTDFNIYVFDKDGNWMDPASPAFPGFYTTDNNLLTDEPFEFIDLIPFATDIVGGANVTDYQLVIGKVNDGPARHIKYIVLNGLAVSERQNSPSTFGHATAAGARGVAATYYAIPQFPEDFSSPGPVTIYLDTAGNRLEEPQVRFTPQLTAADGVDTTFFGFDSDGNGSPNFFGTSAAAPDAAAVAGLVLQSAGGPGSLSPRELYRRLEQTATPLPVPNQRWVAGTIAGPVTFSANADWTRWSRDFTLALGGDGHRAVSSITLDTSPIGLIFSTNPNRFSVGDSRGVTITDITRTVSPDRTKFTMTFAPGSFDRHDWFDFGLSVFAPIEGTTQEDPDRFRGLKVSVTLDNGSTSTATVIANPKLPVNNFTGYGLVNADAATRRHRDD
;
A
#
# COMPACT_ATOMS: atom_id res chain seq x y z
N MET A 1 -11.93 -27.84 75.40
CA MET A 1 -12.36 -27.50 74.02
C MET A 1 -12.14 -26.01 73.71
N ARG A 2 -11.12 -25.38 74.29
CA ARG A 2 -10.75 -23.95 74.01
C ARG A 2 -9.25 -23.74 73.72
N ILE A 3 -8.44 -24.79 73.71
CA ILE A 3 -6.98 -24.70 73.51
C ILE A 3 -6.59 -24.97 72.04
N HIS A 4 -7.44 -25.68 71.24
CA HIS A 4 -7.13 -25.96 69.84
C HIS A 4 -7.47 -24.82 68.83
N ARG A 5 -8.18 -23.76 69.26
CA ARG A 5 -8.48 -22.62 68.37
C ARG A 5 -7.42 -21.50 68.37
N GLN A 6 -6.55 -21.47 69.37
CA GLN A 6 -5.49 -20.44 69.42
C GLN A 6 -4.20 -20.82 68.70
N LEU A 7 -3.93 -22.12 68.51
CA LEU A 7 -2.76 -22.57 67.75
C LEU A 7 -2.96 -22.45 66.22
N SER A 8 -4.20 -22.55 65.75
CA SER A 8 -4.50 -22.41 64.30
C SER A 8 -4.40 -20.97 63.79
N VAL A 9 -4.65 -19.96 64.63
CA VAL A 9 -4.54 -18.54 64.26
C VAL A 9 -3.08 -18.07 64.28
N ALA A 10 -2.23 -18.62 65.16
CA ALA A 10 -0.82 -18.25 65.20
C ALA A 10 0.00 -18.85 64.04
N VAL A 11 -0.38 -20.04 63.53
CA VAL A 11 0.27 -20.65 62.36
C VAL A 11 -0.14 -19.95 61.06
N LEU A 12 -1.41 -19.42 60.95
CA LEU A 12 -1.82 -18.65 59.78
C LEU A 12 -1.20 -17.25 59.76
N ALA A 13 -0.97 -16.63 60.93
CA ALA A 13 -0.30 -15.32 61.03
C ALA A 13 1.20 -15.40 60.77
N ALA A 14 1.84 -16.56 61.10
CA ALA A 14 3.25 -16.77 60.76
C ALA A 14 3.50 -17.15 59.30
N LEU A 15 2.50 -17.73 58.59
CA LEU A 15 2.58 -17.96 57.14
C LEU A 15 2.29 -16.70 56.29
N CYS A 16 1.58 -15.71 56.84
CA CYS A 16 1.35 -14.40 56.15
C CYS A 16 2.54 -13.43 56.31
N LEU A 17 3.50 -13.67 57.20
CA LEU A 17 4.67 -12.81 57.43
C LEU A 17 5.95 -13.33 56.78
N LEU A 18 5.88 -14.49 56.09
CA LEU A 18 6.94 -15.03 55.24
C LEU A 18 6.61 -14.96 53.75
N ALA A 19 5.64 -14.15 53.35
CA ALA A 19 5.60 -13.59 52.00
C ALA A 19 6.75 -12.58 51.92
N THR A 20 7.98 -13.13 51.89
CA THR A 20 9.16 -12.38 51.44
C THR A 20 8.80 -11.74 50.13
N ALA A 21 8.92 -10.43 50.07
CA ALA A 21 8.91 -9.69 48.82
C ALA A 21 9.81 -10.44 47.84
N SER A 22 9.22 -11.16 46.92
CA SER A 22 9.92 -11.52 45.69
C SER A 22 10.45 -10.22 45.16
N PRO A 23 11.74 -10.07 44.84
CA PRO A 23 12.19 -8.90 44.11
C PRO A 23 11.24 -8.81 42.95
N ALA A 24 10.66 -7.62 42.76
CA ALA A 24 9.82 -7.34 41.59
C ALA A 24 10.63 -7.79 40.39
N GLY A 25 10.26 -8.95 39.85
CA GLY A 25 10.88 -9.44 38.64
C GLY A 25 10.71 -8.33 37.63
N THR A 26 11.78 -7.84 37.10
CA THR A 26 11.73 -6.91 35.96
C THR A 26 10.85 -7.59 34.96
N ALA A 27 9.67 -6.99 34.67
CA ALA A 27 8.81 -7.53 33.63
C ALA A 27 9.67 -7.71 32.38
N SER A 28 9.66 -8.90 31.80
CA SER A 28 10.35 -9.16 30.55
C SER A 28 9.78 -8.22 29.49
N ALA A 29 10.63 -7.67 28.64
CA ALA A 29 10.17 -6.85 27.51
C ALA A 29 9.25 -7.68 26.60
N THR A 30 8.32 -7.01 25.96
CA THR A 30 7.37 -7.65 25.02
C THR A 30 8.08 -7.96 23.71
N LEU A 31 7.84 -9.14 23.16
CA LEU A 31 8.20 -9.48 21.79
C LEU A 31 7.05 -9.10 20.88
N GLY A 32 7.30 -8.25 19.89
CA GLY A 32 6.33 -7.86 18.88
C GLY A 32 6.19 -8.87 17.75
N ALA A 33 5.33 -8.54 16.80
CA ALA A 33 5.02 -9.37 15.64
C ALA A 33 6.29 -9.81 14.88
N GLY A 34 6.26 -11.03 14.36
CA GLY A 34 7.38 -11.63 13.65
C GLY A 34 8.47 -12.17 14.59
N LEU A 35 8.94 -11.41 15.56
CA LEU A 35 9.99 -11.86 16.48
C LEU A 35 9.50 -12.90 17.47
N LYS A 36 8.27 -12.79 17.92
CA LYS A 36 7.58 -13.74 18.79
C LYS A 36 7.47 -15.11 18.11
N GLU A 37 7.03 -15.12 16.87
CA GLU A 37 6.85 -16.32 16.06
C GLU A 37 8.19 -16.98 15.72
N LEU A 38 9.19 -16.19 15.31
CA LEU A 38 10.56 -16.68 15.09
C LEU A 38 11.16 -17.30 16.34
N SER A 39 11.03 -16.65 17.50
CA SER A 39 11.53 -17.17 18.76
C SER A 39 10.84 -18.47 19.14
N ALA A 40 9.52 -18.52 19.01
CA ALA A 40 8.73 -19.72 19.27
C ALA A 40 9.08 -20.89 18.32
N ALA A 41 9.35 -20.60 17.05
CA ALA A 41 9.79 -21.59 16.08
C ALA A 41 11.20 -22.11 16.39
N TYR A 42 12.12 -21.21 16.72
CA TYR A 42 13.47 -21.56 17.15
C TYR A 42 13.43 -22.49 18.36
N ASP A 43 12.61 -22.18 19.37
CA ASP A 43 12.45 -23.01 20.58
C ASP A 43 11.90 -24.40 20.27
N ARG A 44 11.09 -24.53 19.21
CA ARG A 44 10.58 -25.85 18.74
C ARG A 44 11.54 -26.57 17.81
N GLY A 45 12.61 -25.93 17.37
CA GLY A 45 13.56 -26.48 16.39
C GLY A 45 12.97 -26.61 14.96
N ASP A 46 12.05 -25.72 14.56
CA ASP A 46 11.42 -25.73 13.23
C ASP A 46 12.27 -24.95 12.21
N PRO A 47 12.84 -25.61 11.17
CA PRO A 47 13.73 -24.96 10.21
C PRO A 47 13.00 -24.18 9.10
N ARG A 48 11.66 -24.23 9.02
CA ARG A 48 10.89 -23.78 7.85
C ARG A 48 10.37 -22.34 7.95
N LEU A 49 10.32 -21.77 9.16
CA LEU A 49 9.69 -20.48 9.41
C LEU A 49 10.41 -19.25 8.82
N PRO A 50 11.75 -19.15 8.81
CA PRO A 50 12.42 -17.90 8.42
C PRO A 50 12.12 -17.40 7.01
N ALA A 51 11.92 -18.31 6.06
CA ALA A 51 11.72 -17.96 4.66
C ALA A 51 10.34 -17.37 4.35
N GLN A 52 9.35 -17.60 5.22
CA GLN A 52 7.95 -17.25 5.00
C GLN A 52 7.54 -15.93 5.67
N LEU A 53 8.40 -15.36 6.52
CA LEU A 53 8.03 -14.23 7.38
C LEU A 53 8.38 -12.85 6.81
N LYS A 54 8.88 -12.75 5.58
CA LYS A 54 9.31 -11.48 4.95
C LYS A 54 10.09 -10.52 5.86
N LEU A 55 10.89 -11.11 6.77
CA LEU A 55 11.68 -10.38 7.75
C LEU A 55 13.12 -10.18 7.24
N HIS A 56 13.77 -9.13 7.73
CA HIS A 56 15.21 -8.97 7.59
C HIS A 56 15.94 -10.00 8.43
N ILE A 57 16.40 -11.09 7.82
CA ILE A 57 17.11 -12.18 8.50
C ILE A 57 18.43 -12.44 7.76
N THR A 58 19.54 -12.48 8.50
CA THR A 58 20.87 -12.80 7.93
C THR A 58 20.94 -14.24 7.41
N SER A 59 21.93 -14.55 6.58
CA SER A 59 22.23 -15.93 6.17
C SER A 59 22.55 -16.87 7.35
N ALA A 60 22.94 -16.33 8.51
CA ALA A 60 23.13 -17.06 9.77
C ALA A 60 21.81 -17.27 10.54
N GLY A 61 20.69 -16.71 10.09
CA GLY A 61 19.39 -16.82 10.76
C GLY A 61 19.14 -15.76 11.84
N ASP A 62 19.95 -14.70 11.92
CA ASP A 62 19.76 -13.63 12.90
C ASP A 62 18.81 -12.57 12.34
N PRO A 63 17.62 -12.31 12.94
CA PRO A 63 16.75 -11.24 12.51
C PRO A 63 17.32 -9.85 12.82
N LEU A 64 16.99 -8.88 11.98
CA LEU A 64 17.10 -7.47 12.30
C LEU A 64 15.98 -7.11 13.27
N VAL A 65 16.34 -6.51 14.42
CA VAL A 65 15.41 -6.25 15.52
C VAL A 65 15.44 -4.77 15.88
N LEU A 66 14.28 -4.16 15.79
CA LEU A 66 14.01 -2.84 16.37
C LEU A 66 13.82 -3.00 17.87
N VAL A 67 14.62 -2.30 18.67
CA VAL A 67 14.55 -2.31 20.12
C VAL A 67 14.06 -0.95 20.60
N LYS A 68 12.92 -0.94 21.28
CA LYS A 68 12.44 0.23 22.00
C LYS A 68 12.98 0.20 23.43
N LEU A 69 13.59 1.30 23.85
CA LEU A 69 14.09 1.48 25.21
C LEU A 69 13.01 2.06 26.12
N GLN A 70 13.02 1.70 27.39
CA GLN A 70 12.12 2.27 28.40
C GLN A 70 12.39 3.77 28.57
N PRO A 71 11.35 4.60 28.81
CA PRO A 71 11.54 6.02 29.10
C PRO A 71 12.55 6.26 30.21
N GLY A 72 13.54 7.11 29.96
CA GLY A 72 14.61 7.44 30.93
C GLY A 72 15.72 6.39 31.09
N ALA A 73 15.69 5.30 30.34
CA ALA A 73 16.76 4.31 30.34
C ALA A 73 18.07 4.92 29.82
N ASN A 74 19.19 4.53 30.42
CA ASN A 74 20.52 4.89 29.90
C ASN A 74 20.85 3.99 28.71
N ALA A 75 20.72 4.49 27.50
CA ALA A 75 20.90 3.75 26.27
C ALA A 75 22.25 3.01 26.19
N GLU A 76 23.37 3.65 26.58
CA GLU A 76 24.68 3.01 26.54
C GLU A 76 24.75 1.80 27.47
N SER A 77 24.16 1.91 28.67
CA SER A 77 24.11 0.81 29.61
C SER A 77 23.24 -0.35 29.13
N VAL A 78 22.13 -0.03 28.47
CA VAL A 78 21.22 -1.05 27.90
C VAL A 78 21.89 -1.74 26.72
N LEU A 79 22.49 -0.98 25.81
CA LEU A 79 23.18 -1.53 24.64
C LEU A 79 24.36 -2.42 25.03
N ALA A 80 25.13 -2.06 26.05
CA ALA A 80 26.19 -2.92 26.56
C ALA A 80 25.66 -4.27 27.07
N LYS A 81 24.47 -4.28 27.69
CA LYS A 81 23.82 -5.53 28.16
C LYS A 81 23.23 -6.32 26.98
N LEU A 82 22.65 -5.65 25.99
CA LEU A 82 22.15 -6.28 24.77
C LEU A 82 23.30 -6.91 23.97
N ALA A 83 24.44 -6.22 23.84
CA ALA A 83 25.62 -6.79 23.20
C ALA A 83 26.14 -8.05 23.90
N ALA A 84 26.00 -8.13 25.23
CA ALA A 84 26.39 -9.34 25.99
C ALA A 84 25.50 -10.56 25.68
N VAL A 85 24.31 -10.37 25.12
CA VAL A 85 23.39 -11.47 24.68
C VAL A 85 23.39 -11.65 23.16
N GLY A 86 24.33 -11.02 22.46
CA GLY A 86 24.58 -11.21 21.04
C GLY A 86 24.00 -10.12 20.13
N PHE A 87 23.33 -9.11 20.66
CA PHE A 87 22.81 -8.00 19.85
C PHE A 87 23.96 -7.21 19.21
N ARG A 88 23.92 -7.09 17.90
CA ARG A 88 24.87 -6.29 17.11
C ARG A 88 24.17 -5.04 16.61
N LEU A 89 24.43 -3.92 17.28
CA LEU A 89 23.85 -2.62 16.92
C LEU A 89 24.20 -2.27 15.47
N GLN A 90 23.19 -1.93 14.67
CA GLN A 90 23.34 -1.40 13.32
C GLN A 90 23.10 0.12 13.31
N THR A 91 21.97 0.57 13.81
CA THR A 91 21.55 1.96 13.72
C THR A 91 20.97 2.46 15.05
N ARG A 92 21.18 3.75 15.33
CA ARG A 92 20.47 4.49 16.39
C ARG A 92 19.72 5.62 15.74
N SER A 93 18.45 5.76 16.05
CA SER A 93 17.68 6.87 15.53
C SER A 93 18.18 8.20 16.08
N SER A 94 18.48 9.14 15.20
CA SER A 94 18.76 10.53 15.54
C SER A 94 17.46 11.28 15.90
N ILE A 95 16.34 10.86 15.36
CA ILE A 95 15.02 11.46 15.53
C ILE A 95 14.37 10.99 16.83
N ASN A 96 14.31 9.68 17.06
CA ASN A 96 13.78 9.10 18.30
C ASN A 96 14.84 8.30 19.06
N ARG A 97 15.50 8.94 20.03
CA ARG A 97 16.63 8.35 20.80
C ARG A 97 16.26 7.11 21.63
N SER A 98 14.98 6.77 21.74
CA SER A 98 14.54 5.54 22.42
C SER A 98 14.54 4.33 21.48
N LEU A 99 14.74 4.52 20.17
CA LEU A 99 14.78 3.46 19.16
C LEU A 99 16.22 3.15 18.75
N VAL A 100 16.54 1.87 18.73
CA VAL A 100 17.80 1.34 18.19
C VAL A 100 17.49 0.07 17.40
N GLU A 101 18.27 -0.16 16.35
CA GLU A 101 18.10 -1.32 15.48
C GLU A 101 19.39 -2.09 15.35
N GLY A 102 19.30 -3.43 15.25
CA GLY A 102 20.46 -4.27 15.13
C GLY A 102 20.11 -5.76 15.06
N TYR A 103 21.08 -6.57 14.69
CA TYR A 103 20.90 -8.01 14.54
C TYR A 103 21.01 -8.73 15.87
N LEU A 104 20.07 -9.63 16.14
CA LEU A 104 20.00 -10.40 17.37
C LEU A 104 19.88 -11.91 17.06
N PRO A 105 20.81 -12.78 17.46
CA PRO A 105 20.65 -14.22 17.32
C PRO A 105 19.39 -14.72 18.03
N LEU A 106 18.64 -15.61 17.38
CA LEU A 106 17.40 -16.17 17.96
C LEU A 106 17.61 -16.77 19.35
N SER A 107 18.77 -17.37 19.58
CA SER A 107 19.17 -17.86 20.93
C SER A 107 19.27 -16.77 21.99
N GLY A 108 19.42 -15.52 21.59
CA GLY A 108 19.54 -14.36 22.47
C GLY A 108 18.24 -13.63 22.77
N VAL A 109 17.15 -13.92 22.03
CA VAL A 109 15.89 -13.13 22.07
C VAL A 109 15.29 -13.08 23.47
N HIS A 110 15.11 -14.22 24.14
CA HIS A 110 14.58 -14.24 25.51
C HIS A 110 15.47 -13.52 26.51
N ALA A 111 16.80 -13.65 26.35
CA ALA A 111 17.75 -12.96 27.22
C ALA A 111 17.71 -11.43 26.98
N ALA A 112 17.58 -10.99 25.73
CA ALA A 112 17.43 -9.59 25.37
C ALA A 112 16.13 -9.00 25.93
N ALA A 113 15.01 -9.73 25.87
CA ALA A 113 13.74 -9.34 26.48
C ALA A 113 13.83 -9.20 28.01
N GLY A 114 14.75 -9.93 28.66
CA GLY A 114 15.06 -9.79 30.09
C GLY A 114 15.96 -8.64 30.45
N VAL A 115 16.50 -7.87 29.50
CA VAL A 115 17.43 -6.77 29.76
C VAL A 115 16.67 -5.58 30.37
N ALA A 116 17.03 -5.21 31.59
CA ALA A 116 16.43 -4.03 32.25
C ALA A 116 16.72 -2.76 31.44
N GLY A 117 15.67 -2.06 31.07
CA GLY A 117 15.71 -0.86 30.23
C GLY A 117 15.26 -1.09 28.79
N VAL A 118 14.99 -2.33 28.40
CA VAL A 118 14.28 -2.66 27.16
C VAL A 118 12.79 -2.64 27.43
N HIS A 119 12.01 -2.00 26.55
CA HIS A 119 10.55 -1.97 26.60
C HIS A 119 9.95 -3.07 25.71
N SER A 120 10.35 -3.10 24.45
CA SER A 120 9.89 -4.10 23.47
C SER A 120 10.96 -4.36 22.42
N LEU A 121 10.83 -5.50 21.74
CA LEU A 121 11.69 -5.95 20.63
C LEU A 121 10.77 -6.40 19.49
N HIS A 122 11.00 -5.89 18.28
CA HIS A 122 10.22 -6.17 17.08
C HIS A 122 11.14 -6.65 15.98
N ALA A 123 10.69 -7.60 15.15
CA ALA A 123 11.43 -7.94 13.95
C ALA A 123 11.14 -6.88 12.87
N THR A 124 12.18 -6.37 12.22
CA THR A 124 12.02 -5.45 11.10
C THR A 124 11.64 -6.22 9.84
N GLN A 125 10.62 -5.75 9.16
CA GLN A 125 10.09 -6.32 7.93
C GLN A 125 11.03 -6.01 6.76
N ARG A 126 10.94 -6.79 5.67
CA ARG A 126 11.60 -6.44 4.40
C ARG A 126 10.74 -5.44 3.64
N PRO A 127 11.34 -4.43 3.02
CA PRO A 127 10.60 -3.54 2.12
C PRO A 127 10.09 -4.31 0.91
N ILE A 128 9.00 -3.83 0.31
CA ILE A 128 8.42 -4.38 -0.91
C ILE A 128 8.89 -3.55 -2.09
N LYS A 129 9.25 -4.23 -3.18
CA LYS A 129 9.65 -3.62 -4.45
C LYS A 129 8.51 -3.66 -5.45
N HIS A 130 8.51 -2.68 -6.33
CA HIS A 130 7.72 -2.65 -7.54
C HIS A 130 8.66 -2.51 -8.72
N ALA A 131 8.80 -3.55 -9.52
CA ALA A 131 9.86 -3.69 -10.51
C ALA A 131 9.36 -3.50 -11.95
N GLY A 132 10.23 -3.00 -12.78
CA GLY A 132 10.08 -2.96 -14.21
C GLY A 132 11.23 -2.18 -14.84
N SER A 133 11.62 -2.24 -16.07
CA SER A 133 12.85 -1.64 -16.60
C SER A 133 12.75 -1.02 -17.97
N VAL A 134 13.55 -0.10 -18.39
CA VAL A 134 14.14 0.31 -19.64
C VAL A 134 14.16 1.80 -20.02
N GLN A 135 15.03 2.26 -20.93
CA GLN A 135 15.54 3.58 -21.30
C GLN A 135 14.50 4.67 -21.60
N SER A 136 14.77 5.87 -21.11
CA SER A 136 13.77 6.86 -20.77
C SER A 136 13.17 7.61 -21.96
N GLN A 137 12.04 7.16 -22.44
CA GLN A 137 11.15 7.95 -23.28
C GLN A 137 10.56 9.16 -22.52
N ALA A 138 10.73 9.21 -21.19
CA ALA A 138 10.38 10.34 -20.33
C ALA A 138 11.03 11.65 -20.82
N VAL A 139 12.28 11.59 -21.28
CA VAL A 139 13.00 12.78 -21.79
C VAL A 139 12.18 13.58 -22.81
N ALA A 140 11.58 12.89 -23.78
CA ALA A 140 10.75 13.52 -24.80
C ALA A 140 9.32 13.82 -24.28
N LEU A 141 8.72 12.89 -23.53
CA LEU A 141 7.36 13.02 -23.03
C LEU A 141 7.23 14.21 -22.06
N GLU A 142 8.17 14.35 -21.16
CA GLU A 142 8.23 15.41 -20.15
C GLU A 142 8.92 16.68 -20.65
N LYS A 143 9.36 16.69 -21.91
CA LYS A 143 10.01 17.80 -22.60
C LYS A 143 11.34 18.24 -21.99
N ALA A 144 12.06 17.32 -21.40
CA ALA A 144 13.38 17.56 -20.87
C ALA A 144 14.40 17.86 -21.99
N ASP A 145 14.25 17.24 -23.17
CA ASP A 145 15.00 17.53 -24.38
C ASP A 145 14.96 19.00 -24.77
N ILE A 146 13.80 19.66 -24.63
CA ILE A 146 13.63 21.07 -24.92
C ILE A 146 14.36 21.94 -23.85
N ALA A 147 14.36 21.52 -22.58
CA ALA A 147 15.11 22.21 -21.53
C ALA A 147 16.62 22.03 -21.73
N GLN A 148 17.07 20.81 -22.02
CA GLN A 148 18.48 20.48 -22.31
C GLN A 148 19.01 21.26 -23.53
N ALA A 149 18.21 21.39 -24.60
CA ALA A 149 18.57 22.17 -25.77
C ALA A 149 18.78 23.68 -25.46
N ARG A 150 18.28 24.15 -24.32
CA ARG A 150 18.53 25.52 -23.82
C ARG A 150 19.72 25.61 -22.84
N GLY A 151 20.44 24.51 -22.61
CA GLY A 151 21.53 24.42 -21.65
C GLY A 151 21.08 24.22 -20.20
N VAL A 152 19.85 23.76 -19.98
CA VAL A 152 19.33 23.39 -18.67
C VAL A 152 19.35 21.85 -18.59
N ASP A 153 20.44 21.33 -18.02
CA ASP A 153 20.81 19.91 -18.02
C ASP A 153 21.09 19.34 -16.61
N GLY A 154 20.78 20.10 -15.55
CA GLY A 154 21.05 19.71 -14.18
C GLY A 154 22.44 20.08 -13.65
N THR A 155 23.29 20.75 -14.48
CA THR A 155 24.64 21.14 -14.06
C THR A 155 24.64 21.95 -12.75
N GLY A 156 25.44 21.49 -11.79
CA GLY A 156 25.61 22.12 -10.48
C GLY A 156 24.59 21.67 -9.43
N ILE A 157 23.67 20.76 -9.78
CA ILE A 157 22.66 20.17 -8.88
C ILE A 157 23.10 18.77 -8.43
N ARG A 158 22.73 18.39 -7.19
CA ARG A 158 22.96 17.07 -6.62
C ARG A 158 21.64 16.37 -6.38
N ILE A 159 21.49 15.18 -6.96
CA ILE A 159 20.28 14.33 -6.83
C ILE A 159 20.69 13.03 -6.17
N GLY A 160 20.06 12.70 -5.04
CA GLY A 160 20.28 11.46 -4.30
C GLY A 160 19.11 10.52 -4.47
N ALA A 161 19.38 9.23 -4.74
CA ALA A 161 18.37 8.19 -4.81
C ALA A 161 18.50 7.20 -3.65
N LEU A 162 17.34 6.67 -3.21
CA LEU A 162 17.25 5.56 -2.27
C LEU A 162 16.37 4.47 -2.91
N SER A 163 16.87 3.25 -2.91
CA SER A 163 16.19 2.06 -3.41
C SER A 163 16.85 0.81 -2.81
N ASP A 164 16.76 -0.33 -3.47
CA ASP A 164 17.38 -1.55 -2.96
C ASP A 164 18.92 -1.50 -3.04
N SER A 165 19.48 -1.32 -4.22
CA SER A 165 20.92 -1.45 -4.48
C SER A 165 21.37 -0.63 -5.69
N TYR A 166 22.70 -0.46 -5.79
CA TYR A 166 23.34 0.25 -6.90
C TYR A 166 24.15 -0.65 -7.81
N ASP A 167 25.01 -1.53 -7.25
CA ASP A 167 25.84 -2.47 -8.02
C ASP A 167 26.07 -3.78 -7.25
N SER A 168 24.96 -4.37 -6.79
CA SER A 168 24.91 -5.59 -5.96
C SER A 168 24.14 -6.75 -6.61
N CYS A 169 23.73 -6.61 -7.87
CA CYS A 169 22.96 -7.62 -8.61
C CYS A 169 23.90 -8.65 -9.27
N PRO A 170 24.06 -9.89 -8.73
CA PRO A 170 24.95 -10.88 -9.30
C PRO A 170 24.37 -11.54 -10.57
N ALA A 171 23.08 -11.38 -10.83
CA ALA A 171 22.41 -11.88 -12.03
C ALA A 171 22.41 -10.87 -13.18
N CYS A 172 22.78 -9.62 -12.91
CA CYS A 172 22.84 -8.57 -13.91
C CYS A 172 24.07 -8.81 -14.82
N THR A 173 23.88 -8.63 -16.12
CA THR A 173 24.97 -8.75 -17.13
C THR A 173 25.62 -7.41 -17.44
N ILE A 174 25.01 -6.32 -17.03
CA ILE A 174 25.49 -4.95 -17.13
C ILE A 174 25.65 -4.41 -15.72
N HIS A 175 26.80 -3.84 -15.42
CA HIS A 175 27.18 -3.31 -14.12
C HIS A 175 27.40 -1.79 -14.18
N ALA A 176 27.54 -1.13 -13.05
CA ALA A 176 27.70 0.31 -12.98
C ALA A 176 28.89 0.83 -13.82
N ALA A 177 29.98 0.06 -13.91
CA ALA A 177 31.12 0.42 -14.75
C ALA A 177 30.79 0.41 -16.25
N ASP A 178 29.90 -0.47 -16.68
CA ASP A 178 29.43 -0.55 -18.07
C ASP A 178 28.54 0.65 -18.40
N ASP A 179 27.63 1.01 -17.49
CA ASP A 179 26.73 2.15 -17.64
C ASP A 179 27.51 3.50 -17.65
N ILE A 180 28.58 3.61 -16.85
CA ILE A 180 29.48 4.77 -16.90
C ILE A 180 30.23 4.81 -18.25
N ALA A 181 30.65 3.65 -18.75
CA ALA A 181 31.38 3.57 -20.02
C ALA A 181 30.50 3.84 -21.23
N SER A 182 29.24 3.45 -21.20
CA SER A 182 28.23 3.70 -22.24
C SER A 182 27.66 5.11 -22.20
N GLY A 183 27.74 5.78 -21.05
CA GLY A 183 27.23 7.13 -20.84
C GLY A 183 25.80 7.17 -20.27
N ASP A 184 25.26 6.01 -19.86
CA ASP A 184 23.96 5.92 -19.18
C ASP A 184 24.06 6.36 -17.70
N LEU A 185 25.28 6.48 -17.17
CA LEU A 185 25.59 7.11 -15.90
C LEU A 185 26.68 8.17 -16.07
N PRO A 186 26.78 9.18 -15.16
CA PRO A 186 27.80 10.21 -15.26
C PRO A 186 29.21 9.65 -15.35
N ALA A 187 30.06 10.23 -16.20
CA ALA A 187 31.47 9.83 -16.35
C ALA A 187 32.27 9.94 -15.02
N GLY A 188 31.83 10.74 -14.09
CA GLY A 188 32.39 10.86 -12.73
C GLY A 188 31.91 9.76 -11.77
N GLY A 189 30.98 8.90 -12.20
CA GLY A 189 30.35 7.90 -11.39
C GLY A 189 29.30 8.47 -10.40
N VAL A 190 28.79 7.61 -9.53
CA VAL A 190 27.80 7.89 -8.50
C VAL A 190 28.47 7.86 -7.11
N THR A 191 28.12 8.78 -6.23
CA THR A 191 28.58 8.76 -4.83
C THR A 191 27.69 7.81 -4.02
N VAL A 192 28.15 6.60 -3.76
CA VAL A 192 27.45 5.63 -2.92
C VAL A 192 27.80 5.86 -1.45
N LEU A 193 26.81 6.29 -0.65
CA LEU A 193 26.98 6.47 0.80
C LEU A 193 26.83 5.15 1.53
N GLN A 194 25.88 4.35 1.12
CA GLN A 194 25.65 3.00 1.65
C GLN A 194 25.04 2.11 0.58
N GLU A 195 25.61 0.93 0.42
CA GLU A 195 25.07 -0.15 -0.42
C GLU A 195 24.25 -1.12 0.43
N ILE A 196 23.39 -1.93 -0.18
CA ILE A 196 22.80 -3.08 0.48
C ILE A 196 23.90 -4.02 0.96
N ASP A 197 23.75 -4.61 2.13
CA ASP A 197 24.62 -5.73 2.54
C ASP A 197 24.07 -7.03 1.97
N PRO A 198 24.63 -7.57 0.88
CA PRO A 198 24.12 -8.77 0.22
C PRO A 198 24.28 -10.02 1.06
N THR A 199 25.14 -10.00 2.08
CA THR A 199 25.35 -11.16 2.98
C THR A 199 24.23 -11.25 4.02
N ILE A 200 23.52 -10.16 4.25
CA ILE A 200 22.45 -10.02 5.24
C ILE A 200 21.09 -9.97 4.56
N ASN A 201 20.94 -9.09 3.56
CA ASN A 201 19.66 -8.80 2.92
C ASN A 201 19.45 -9.62 1.63
N GLY A 202 20.41 -10.44 1.25
CA GLY A 202 20.46 -11.08 -0.07
C GLY A 202 20.95 -10.12 -1.15
N PRO A 203 21.16 -10.61 -2.37
CA PRO A 203 21.59 -9.77 -3.48
C PRO A 203 20.50 -8.77 -3.86
N GLY A 204 20.90 -7.56 -4.23
CA GLY A 204 20.02 -6.57 -4.79
C GLY A 204 19.59 -6.90 -6.24
N ALA A 205 18.72 -6.06 -6.78
CA ALA A 205 18.33 -6.07 -8.19
C ALA A 205 18.88 -4.85 -8.94
N ASP A 206 19.59 -3.95 -8.24
CA ASP A 206 20.12 -2.68 -8.72
C ASP A 206 19.04 -1.73 -9.27
N GLU A 207 17.84 -1.77 -8.69
CA GLU A 207 16.74 -0.86 -9.03
C GLU A 207 17.16 0.60 -8.82
N GLY A 208 17.91 0.89 -7.74
CA GLY A 208 18.45 2.22 -7.49
C GLY A 208 19.40 2.71 -8.58
N ARG A 209 20.16 1.82 -9.22
CA ARG A 209 20.98 2.16 -10.39
C ARG A 209 20.11 2.46 -11.61
N ALA A 210 19.02 1.71 -11.82
CA ALA A 210 18.07 2.00 -12.88
C ALA A 210 17.40 3.37 -12.68
N MET A 211 16.96 3.71 -11.47
CA MET A 211 16.45 5.05 -11.14
C MET A 211 17.46 6.15 -11.48
N LEU A 212 18.76 5.93 -11.17
CA LEU A 212 19.81 6.90 -11.45
C LEU A 212 20.11 7.05 -12.94
N GLN A 213 19.87 6.03 -13.77
CA GLN A 213 19.92 6.15 -15.23
C GLN A 213 18.80 7.10 -15.73
N LEU A 214 17.56 6.92 -15.24
CA LEU A 214 16.45 7.81 -15.58
C LEU A 214 16.75 9.27 -15.19
N VAL A 215 17.30 9.47 -13.99
CA VAL A 215 17.74 10.80 -13.54
C VAL A 215 18.81 11.36 -14.49
N HIS A 216 19.76 10.54 -14.92
CA HIS A 216 20.84 10.97 -15.79
C HIS A 216 20.35 11.35 -17.20
N ASP A 217 19.39 10.61 -17.74
CA ASP A 217 18.78 10.90 -19.04
C ASP A 217 18.09 12.28 -19.05
N ILE A 218 17.38 12.62 -17.97
CA ILE A 218 16.65 13.89 -17.87
C ILE A 218 17.57 15.03 -17.44
N ALA A 219 18.51 14.78 -16.52
CA ALA A 219 19.42 15.79 -15.95
C ALA A 219 20.90 15.36 -16.06
N PRO A 220 21.46 15.23 -17.29
CA PRO A 220 22.78 14.62 -17.51
C PRO A 220 23.94 15.38 -16.89
N GLY A 221 23.78 16.63 -16.53
CA GLY A 221 24.77 17.44 -15.83
C GLY A 221 24.73 17.33 -14.31
N ALA A 222 23.74 16.63 -13.73
CA ALA A 222 23.61 16.49 -12.28
C ALA A 222 24.67 15.55 -11.68
N GLN A 223 25.08 15.83 -10.44
CA GLN A 223 25.85 14.89 -9.63
C GLN A 223 24.89 13.92 -8.93
N LEU A 224 25.18 12.64 -8.98
CA LEU A 224 24.31 11.59 -8.45
C LEU A 224 24.88 10.96 -7.18
N GLY A 225 23.99 10.69 -6.22
CA GLY A 225 24.27 9.97 -4.98
C GLY A 225 23.30 8.82 -4.78
N PHE A 226 23.73 7.82 -4.03
CA PHE A 226 22.92 6.65 -3.70
C PHE A 226 23.09 6.25 -2.23
N ALA A 227 22.00 5.76 -1.62
CA ALA A 227 22.05 5.02 -0.38
C ALA A 227 20.92 3.96 -0.38
N SER A 228 21.22 2.76 0.11
CA SER A 228 20.21 1.69 0.16
C SER A 228 19.11 1.98 1.19
N ALA A 229 17.87 1.76 0.82
CA ALA A 229 16.70 1.78 1.71
C ALA A 229 16.40 0.38 2.31
N PHE A 230 17.18 -0.66 1.98
CA PHE A 230 16.90 -2.06 2.31
C PHE A 230 17.64 -2.56 3.55
N ASN A 231 18.39 -1.71 4.21
CA ASN A 231 19.14 -2.10 5.42
C ASN A 231 18.35 -1.92 6.73
N GLY A 232 17.03 -1.75 6.65
CA GLY A 232 16.10 -1.56 7.76
C GLY A 232 15.47 -0.16 7.77
N GLU A 233 14.28 -0.04 8.36
CA GLU A 233 13.48 1.20 8.36
C GLU A 233 14.22 2.37 9.02
N LEU A 234 14.87 2.15 10.17
CA LEU A 234 15.67 3.20 10.82
C LEU A 234 16.87 3.60 9.98
N GLN A 235 17.53 2.64 9.32
CA GLN A 235 18.67 2.95 8.46
C GLN A 235 18.22 3.73 7.22
N PHE A 236 17.05 3.41 6.68
CA PHE A 236 16.45 4.19 5.60
C PHE A 236 16.25 5.66 6.02
N ALA A 237 15.65 5.90 7.18
CA ALA A 237 15.49 7.26 7.72
C ALA A 237 16.84 7.99 7.90
N GLU A 238 17.86 7.32 8.44
CA GLU A 238 19.19 7.89 8.60
C GLU A 238 19.89 8.13 7.25
N ASN A 239 19.64 7.29 6.24
CA ASN A 239 20.18 7.46 4.89
C ASN A 239 19.55 8.65 4.15
N ILE A 240 18.26 8.93 4.36
CA ILE A 240 17.62 10.17 3.88
C ILE A 240 18.37 11.39 4.43
N LEU A 241 18.61 11.41 5.74
CA LEU A 241 19.35 12.50 6.39
C LEU A 241 20.81 12.57 5.94
N ALA A 242 21.46 11.43 5.67
CA ALA A 242 22.83 11.36 5.19
C ALA A 242 22.95 11.89 3.75
N LEU A 243 22.01 11.58 2.86
CA LEU A 243 21.99 12.17 1.52
C LEU A 243 21.94 13.69 1.58
N ARG A 244 21.15 14.27 2.49
CA ARG A 244 21.13 15.71 2.68
C ARG A 244 22.40 16.26 3.35
N SER A 245 22.85 15.63 4.43
CA SER A 245 23.94 16.21 5.28
C SER A 245 25.35 15.89 4.78
N GLN A 246 25.57 14.74 4.13
CA GLN A 246 26.90 14.28 3.68
C GLN A 246 27.09 14.45 2.17
N PHE A 247 26.13 13.98 1.35
CA PHE A 247 26.18 14.17 -0.11
C PHE A 247 25.75 15.58 -0.50
N HIS A 248 25.04 16.31 0.37
CA HIS A 248 24.46 17.63 0.14
C HIS A 248 23.46 17.64 -1.01
N ALA A 249 22.61 16.62 -1.09
CA ALA A 249 21.57 16.54 -2.08
C ALA A 249 20.64 17.76 -2.06
N ASP A 250 20.35 18.31 -3.23
CA ASP A 250 19.37 19.37 -3.45
C ASP A 250 17.98 18.77 -3.72
N VAL A 251 17.98 17.55 -4.28
CA VAL A 251 16.79 16.71 -4.51
C VAL A 251 17.10 15.31 -4.04
N ILE A 252 16.14 14.70 -3.36
CA ILE A 252 16.20 13.29 -2.92
C ILE A 252 14.98 12.59 -3.50
N VAL A 253 15.15 11.34 -3.92
CA VAL A 253 14.08 10.49 -4.43
C VAL A 253 14.19 9.07 -3.91
N ASP A 254 13.06 8.45 -3.66
CA ASP A 254 12.95 7.02 -3.34
C ASP A 254 11.79 6.35 -4.08
N ASP A 255 11.82 5.01 -4.07
CA ASP A 255 10.78 4.15 -4.61
C ASP A 255 10.35 3.05 -3.65
N VAL A 256 10.71 3.15 -2.38
CA VAL A 256 10.57 2.10 -1.37
C VAL A 256 9.57 2.50 -0.29
N PHE A 257 8.81 1.55 0.24
CA PHE A 257 8.06 1.71 1.48
C PHE A 257 8.15 0.45 2.35
N TYR A 258 7.99 0.65 3.65
CA TYR A 258 7.81 -0.43 4.61
C TYR A 258 6.32 -0.58 4.93
N PHE A 259 5.78 -1.79 4.92
CA PHE A 259 4.34 -2.01 5.04
C PHE A 259 3.79 -1.81 6.47
N ASP A 260 4.66 -1.62 7.44
CA ASP A 260 4.37 -1.24 8.81
C ASP A 260 4.54 0.28 9.07
N GLU A 261 4.90 1.09 8.06
CA GLU A 261 4.87 2.55 8.21
C GLU A 261 3.47 3.05 8.61
N PRO A 262 3.38 4.03 9.53
CA PRO A 262 2.10 4.53 10.01
C PRO A 262 1.21 5.13 8.90
N MET A 263 -0.06 4.72 8.85
CA MET A 263 -1.05 5.24 7.91
C MET A 263 -1.76 6.50 8.42
N TYR A 264 -1.70 6.79 9.71
CA TYR A 264 -2.48 7.85 10.36
C TYR A 264 -1.63 8.92 11.08
N SER A 265 -0.32 8.79 11.02
CA SER A 265 0.66 9.72 11.58
C SER A 265 1.95 9.69 10.80
N ASP A 266 2.82 10.68 11.00
CA ASP A 266 4.16 10.69 10.41
C ASP A 266 5.09 9.77 11.23
N GLY A 267 5.43 8.60 10.65
CA GLY A 267 6.41 7.66 11.18
C GLY A 267 7.84 8.19 11.11
N ILE A 268 8.80 7.34 11.48
CA ILE A 268 10.21 7.76 11.56
C ILE A 268 10.80 8.15 10.20
N VAL A 269 10.39 7.45 9.13
CA VAL A 269 10.84 7.77 7.76
C VAL A 269 10.21 9.08 7.29
N ALA A 270 8.90 9.27 7.51
CA ALA A 270 8.21 10.51 7.17
C ALA A 270 8.81 11.73 7.89
N GLN A 271 9.21 11.56 9.17
CA GLN A 271 9.90 12.60 9.92
C GLN A 271 11.29 12.92 9.35
N ALA A 272 12.03 11.90 8.87
CA ALA A 272 13.33 12.12 8.20
C ALA A 272 13.16 12.88 6.88
N VAL A 273 12.09 12.58 6.12
CA VAL A 273 11.70 13.32 4.90
C VAL A 273 11.42 14.79 5.22
N ASP A 274 10.62 15.05 6.25
CA ASP A 274 10.29 16.40 6.68
C ASP A 274 11.54 17.19 7.12
N ASP A 275 12.45 16.55 7.87
CA ASP A 275 13.71 17.13 8.32
C ASP A 275 14.65 17.44 7.13
N ALA A 276 14.77 16.53 6.15
CA ALA A 276 15.55 16.76 4.93
C ALA A 276 14.96 17.90 4.10
N SER A 277 13.64 17.98 4.01
CA SER A 277 12.95 19.07 3.30
C SER A 277 13.11 20.41 4.01
N GLN A 278 13.01 20.45 5.34
CA GLN A 278 13.27 21.64 6.13
C GLN A 278 14.74 22.10 6.00
N ALA A 279 15.67 21.15 5.85
CA ALA A 279 17.07 21.43 5.57
C ALA A 279 17.34 21.89 4.13
N GLY A 280 16.31 21.94 3.26
CA GLY A 280 16.34 22.52 1.93
C GLY A 280 16.50 21.53 0.78
N ALA A 281 16.38 20.21 1.01
CA ALA A 281 16.29 19.23 -0.06
C ALA A 281 14.82 19.02 -0.48
N ALA A 282 14.52 19.07 -1.77
CA ALA A 282 13.23 18.64 -2.26
C ALA A 282 13.15 17.09 -2.23
N TYR A 283 12.02 16.53 -1.81
CA TYR A 283 11.86 15.11 -1.66
C TYR A 283 10.71 14.56 -2.54
N PHE A 284 11.02 13.55 -3.32
CA PHE A 284 10.06 12.85 -4.17
C PHE A 284 10.02 11.38 -3.76
N SER A 285 8.83 10.80 -3.75
CA SER A 285 8.66 9.39 -3.42
C SER A 285 7.64 8.76 -4.35
N SER A 286 7.83 7.51 -4.69
CA SER A 286 6.83 6.75 -5.43
C SER A 286 5.51 6.72 -4.66
N ALA A 287 4.36 6.93 -5.34
CA ALA A 287 3.05 6.88 -4.69
C ALA A 287 2.65 5.46 -4.27
N GLY A 288 3.34 4.44 -4.78
CA GLY A 288 3.06 3.03 -4.62
C GLY A 288 2.28 2.45 -5.81
N ASN A 289 2.28 1.11 -5.93
CA ASN A 289 1.67 0.38 -7.05
C ASN A 289 0.50 -0.51 -6.57
N ASN A 290 -0.29 -0.01 -5.61
CA ASN A 290 -1.36 -0.79 -4.98
C ASN A 290 -2.75 -0.39 -5.51
N GLY A 291 -2.84 0.48 -6.53
CA GLY A 291 -4.10 0.92 -7.12
C GLY A 291 -5.13 1.29 -6.06
N LEU A 292 -6.34 0.73 -6.18
CA LEU A 292 -7.41 0.89 -5.19
C LEU A 292 -7.52 -0.31 -4.22
N GLU A 293 -6.44 -1.09 -4.05
CA GLU A 293 -6.42 -2.30 -3.23
C GLU A 293 -6.35 -1.98 -1.71
N ALA A 294 -7.23 -1.10 -1.25
CA ALA A 294 -7.33 -0.65 0.13
C ALA A 294 -8.78 -0.51 0.60
N PHE A 295 -8.97 -0.67 1.89
CA PHE A 295 -10.22 -0.40 2.61
C PHE A 295 -9.95 0.53 3.78
N GLU A 296 -10.71 1.62 3.89
CA GLU A 296 -10.65 2.55 5.01
C GLU A 296 -12.07 2.93 5.44
N ASP A 297 -12.33 2.89 6.73
CA ASP A 297 -13.65 3.23 7.27
C ASP A 297 -13.58 3.63 8.75
N THR A 298 -14.68 4.22 9.25
CA THR A 298 -14.92 4.34 10.68
C THR A 298 -15.36 2.98 11.24
N TYR A 299 -14.72 2.53 12.30
CA TYR A 299 -15.10 1.28 12.95
C TYR A 299 -16.55 1.32 13.44
N ARG A 300 -17.39 0.43 12.92
CA ARG A 300 -18.81 0.28 13.28
C ARG A 300 -19.01 -0.99 14.09
N PRO A 301 -19.06 -0.91 15.43
CA PRO A 301 -19.08 -2.08 16.27
C PRO A 301 -20.44 -2.82 16.24
N LEU A 302 -20.38 -4.13 16.00
CA LEU A 302 -21.46 -5.07 16.33
C LEU A 302 -20.98 -5.97 17.47
N SER A 303 -21.82 -6.20 18.48
CA SER A 303 -21.44 -7.15 19.53
C SER A 303 -21.19 -8.53 18.95
N PHE A 304 -20.24 -9.26 19.50
CA PHE A 304 -19.91 -10.61 19.04
C PHE A 304 -21.15 -11.54 19.01
N ALA A 305 -22.02 -11.45 20.03
CA ALA A 305 -23.27 -12.20 20.06
C ALA A 305 -24.22 -11.83 18.89
N ARG A 306 -24.24 -10.54 18.47
CA ARG A 306 -25.02 -10.12 17.32
C ARG A 306 -24.44 -10.65 16.02
N ALA A 307 -23.11 -10.67 15.90
CA ALA A 307 -22.40 -11.25 14.77
C ALA A 307 -22.71 -12.75 14.64
N GLN A 308 -22.64 -13.51 15.72
CA GLN A 308 -23.03 -14.93 15.73
C GLN A 308 -24.49 -15.16 15.30
N ALA A 309 -25.41 -14.28 15.76
CA ALA A 309 -26.82 -14.36 15.35
C ALA A 309 -27.01 -14.04 13.86
N LEU A 310 -26.23 -13.14 13.29
CA LEU A 310 -26.24 -12.85 11.85
C LEU A 310 -25.78 -14.07 11.03
N VAL A 311 -24.64 -14.66 11.38
CA VAL A 311 -24.15 -15.89 10.73
C VAL A 311 -25.18 -17.00 10.83
N ALA A 312 -25.74 -17.23 12.01
CA ALA A 312 -26.78 -18.26 12.22
C ALA A 312 -28.06 -18.02 11.38
N SER A 313 -28.31 -16.78 10.96
CA SER A 313 -29.43 -16.41 10.08
C SER A 313 -29.05 -16.35 8.59
N GLY A 314 -27.85 -16.82 8.22
CA GLY A 314 -27.41 -16.91 6.83
C GLY A 314 -26.71 -15.65 6.30
N HIS A 315 -26.32 -14.72 7.17
CA HIS A 315 -25.57 -13.53 6.80
C HIS A 315 -24.06 -13.73 7.04
N GLY A 316 -23.40 -14.38 6.13
CA GLY A 316 -21.98 -14.76 6.18
C GLY A 316 -21.78 -16.28 6.35
N ASN A 317 -20.62 -16.74 5.89
CA ASN A 317 -20.22 -18.15 5.97
C ASN A 317 -18.91 -18.25 6.74
N VAL A 318 -18.97 -17.97 8.05
CA VAL A 318 -17.79 -18.04 8.94
C VAL A 318 -18.16 -18.70 10.27
N HIS A 319 -17.31 -19.59 10.74
CA HIS A 319 -17.50 -20.34 11.98
C HIS A 319 -16.91 -19.56 13.18
N LEU A 320 -17.58 -18.47 13.58
CA LEU A 320 -17.12 -17.59 14.69
C LEU A 320 -16.94 -18.35 16.02
N GLU A 321 -17.63 -19.47 16.20
CA GLU A 321 -17.49 -20.32 17.39
C GLU A 321 -16.13 -21.01 17.48
N GLN A 322 -15.41 -21.15 16.36
CA GLN A 322 -14.06 -21.73 16.32
C GLN A 322 -12.99 -20.78 16.90
N ILE A 323 -13.29 -19.49 16.99
CA ILE A 323 -12.35 -18.53 17.59
C ILE A 323 -12.17 -18.84 19.08
N PRO A 324 -10.93 -19.08 19.55
CA PRO A 324 -10.64 -19.37 20.95
C PRO A 324 -11.15 -18.27 21.87
N ALA A 325 -11.65 -18.65 23.06
CA ALA A 325 -12.20 -17.70 24.01
C ALA A 325 -11.18 -16.64 24.48
N ALA A 326 -9.90 -16.97 24.46
CA ALA A 326 -8.83 -16.08 24.92
C ALA A 326 -8.59 -14.87 23.99
N ILE A 327 -8.86 -15.03 22.70
CA ILE A 327 -8.66 -13.98 21.67
C ILE A 327 -9.98 -13.52 21.05
N ARG A 328 -11.11 -13.90 21.63
CA ARG A 328 -12.44 -13.58 21.09
C ARG A 328 -12.73 -12.10 21.20
N PRO A 329 -13.18 -11.43 20.11
CA PRO A 329 -13.44 -10.00 20.15
C PRO A 329 -14.71 -9.71 20.96
N ARG A 330 -14.78 -8.54 21.57
CA ARG A 330 -16.02 -7.99 22.18
C ARG A 330 -17.00 -7.53 21.11
N THR A 331 -16.44 -6.89 20.06
CA THR A 331 -17.19 -6.40 18.92
C THR A 331 -16.48 -6.72 17.63
N VAL A 332 -17.23 -6.85 16.53
CA VAL A 332 -16.70 -6.99 15.18
C VAL A 332 -17.14 -5.81 14.31
N HIS A 333 -16.38 -5.53 13.27
CA HIS A 333 -16.72 -4.47 12.35
C HIS A 333 -17.93 -4.83 11.50
N ASN A 334 -18.85 -3.86 11.32
CA ASN A 334 -19.91 -3.95 10.34
C ASN A 334 -19.47 -3.24 9.05
N PHE A 335 -19.14 -4.01 8.02
CA PHE A 335 -18.74 -3.48 6.71
C PHE A 335 -19.88 -2.80 5.95
N ASN A 336 -21.13 -2.98 6.35
CA ASN A 336 -22.27 -2.35 5.71
C ASN A 336 -22.76 -1.14 6.51
N ASN A 337 -22.79 0.03 5.87
CA ASN A 337 -23.27 1.27 6.47
C ASN A 337 -24.76 1.55 6.19
N ALA A 338 -25.46 0.69 5.43
CA ALA A 338 -26.88 0.86 5.18
C ALA A 338 -27.71 0.42 6.40
N GLU A 339 -28.72 1.21 6.77
CA GLU A 339 -29.65 0.87 7.83
C GLU A 339 -30.39 -0.46 7.52
N GLY A 340 -30.38 -1.37 8.48
CA GLY A 340 -31.11 -2.64 8.40
C GLY A 340 -30.35 -3.81 7.77
N SER A 341 -29.17 -3.61 7.21
CA SER A 341 -28.29 -4.70 6.78
C SER A 341 -26.95 -4.64 7.51
N ALA A 342 -26.46 -5.78 7.98
CA ALA A 342 -25.15 -5.90 8.59
C ALA A 342 -24.34 -6.97 7.84
N SER A 343 -23.08 -6.67 7.57
CA SER A 343 -22.12 -7.61 7.01
C SER A 343 -20.88 -7.60 7.87
N ILE A 344 -20.46 -8.76 8.35
CA ILE A 344 -19.33 -8.89 9.26
C ILE A 344 -18.08 -9.45 8.57
N THR A 345 -18.20 -9.81 7.31
CA THR A 345 -17.13 -10.41 6.53
C THR A 345 -16.71 -9.52 5.37
N GLN A 346 -15.45 -9.60 5.04
CA GLN A 346 -14.83 -9.07 3.85
C GLN A 346 -14.14 -10.23 3.14
N ARG A 347 -14.46 -10.45 1.86
CA ARG A 347 -13.77 -11.47 1.06
C ARG A 347 -12.55 -10.87 0.38
N ILE A 348 -11.44 -11.58 0.40
CA ILE A 348 -10.25 -11.29 -0.38
C ILE A 348 -9.88 -12.55 -1.15
N SER A 349 -9.66 -12.41 -2.45
CA SER A 349 -9.16 -13.48 -3.32
C SER A 349 -7.74 -13.13 -3.74
N THR A 350 -6.80 -14.07 -3.60
CA THR A 350 -5.41 -13.89 -4.02
C THR A 350 -5.02 -14.98 -5.02
N ASP A 351 -4.30 -14.61 -6.06
CA ASP A 351 -3.69 -15.51 -7.06
C ASP A 351 -2.16 -15.46 -7.01
N GLY A 352 -1.59 -14.67 -6.12
CA GLY A 352 -0.17 -14.48 -5.90
C GLY A 352 0.17 -14.32 -4.43
N GLU A 353 1.41 -14.03 -4.14
CA GLU A 353 1.91 -13.70 -2.81
C GLU A 353 1.61 -12.22 -2.52
N ASN A 354 0.64 -11.97 -1.64
CA ASN A 354 0.19 -10.64 -1.27
C ASN A 354 0.37 -10.41 0.23
N VAL A 355 0.57 -9.16 0.62
CA VAL A 355 0.62 -8.74 2.01
C VAL A 355 -0.57 -7.86 2.33
N LEU A 356 -1.31 -8.15 3.39
CA LEU A 356 -2.31 -7.25 3.92
C LEU A 356 -1.75 -6.59 5.18
N SER A 357 -1.58 -5.27 5.12
CA SER A 357 -1.22 -4.41 6.26
C SER A 357 -2.48 -3.75 6.80
N PHE A 358 -2.80 -3.96 8.08
CA PHE A 358 -3.96 -3.39 8.75
C PHE A 358 -3.55 -2.53 9.92
N GLN A 359 -4.08 -1.32 9.98
CA GLN A 359 -3.75 -0.34 11.02
C GLN A 359 -5.00 0.43 11.49
N TRP A 360 -4.87 1.14 12.60
CA TRP A 360 -5.88 2.03 13.15
C TRP A 360 -5.28 3.31 13.75
N ASP A 361 -6.12 4.29 14.03
CA ASP A 361 -5.75 5.65 14.36
C ASP A 361 -5.17 5.83 15.79
N GLU A 362 -4.14 5.06 16.11
CA GLU A 362 -3.28 5.19 17.30
C GLU A 362 -1.80 5.26 16.89
N ALA A 363 -0.93 5.71 17.79
CA ALA A 363 0.46 5.99 17.47
C ALA A 363 1.37 4.80 17.76
N PHE A 364 2.32 4.54 16.87
CA PHE A 364 3.34 3.51 17.01
C PHE A 364 4.40 3.90 18.04
N PHE A 365 4.82 2.95 18.86
CA PHE A 365 6.01 3.01 19.73
C PHE A 365 6.08 4.17 20.72
N LEU A 366 4.96 4.80 21.07
CA LEU A 366 4.93 5.91 22.03
C LEU A 366 4.35 5.54 23.40
N GLY A 367 3.98 4.26 23.61
CA GLY A 367 3.28 3.82 24.83
C GLY A 367 1.83 4.29 24.88
N LEU A 368 1.24 4.57 23.71
CA LEU A 368 -0.07 5.20 23.58
C LEU A 368 -1.14 4.28 22.98
N VAL A 369 -0.77 3.07 22.52
CA VAL A 369 -1.74 2.11 22.01
C VAL A 369 -2.64 1.62 23.14
N LYS A 370 -3.94 1.78 22.97
CA LYS A 370 -4.99 1.43 23.95
C LYS A 370 -6.04 0.50 23.36
N THR A 371 -6.05 0.36 22.05
CA THR A 371 -6.97 -0.48 21.31
C THR A 371 -6.27 -1.75 20.89
N ASP A 372 -6.94 -2.87 21.10
CA ASP A 372 -6.50 -4.19 20.68
C ASP A 372 -7.48 -4.68 19.62
N PHE A 373 -7.01 -4.67 18.35
CA PHE A 373 -7.71 -5.22 17.21
C PHE A 373 -7.10 -6.53 16.77
N ASN A 374 -7.93 -7.43 16.29
CA ASN A 374 -7.52 -8.65 15.63
C ASN A 374 -8.18 -8.77 14.26
N ILE A 375 -7.48 -9.39 13.33
CA ILE A 375 -8.08 -9.89 12.08
C ILE A 375 -8.26 -11.40 12.23
N TYR A 376 -9.49 -11.87 12.08
CA TYR A 376 -9.80 -13.29 12.08
C TYR A 376 -9.97 -13.74 10.63
N VAL A 377 -9.08 -14.62 10.19
CA VAL A 377 -9.05 -15.13 8.83
C VAL A 377 -9.78 -16.46 8.78
N PHE A 378 -10.64 -16.63 7.79
CA PHE A 378 -11.39 -17.86 7.53
C PHE A 378 -11.15 -18.30 6.09
N ASP A 379 -11.13 -19.61 5.87
CA ASP A 379 -11.07 -20.19 4.52
C ASP A 379 -12.38 -19.96 3.74
N LYS A 380 -12.41 -20.38 2.48
CA LYS A 380 -13.62 -20.31 1.61
C LYS A 380 -14.83 -21.05 2.18
N ASP A 381 -14.61 -22.06 3.02
CA ASP A 381 -15.65 -22.88 3.64
C ASP A 381 -16.07 -22.32 5.02
N GLY A 382 -15.45 -21.23 5.45
CA GLY A 382 -15.75 -20.52 6.69
C GLY A 382 -15.03 -21.07 7.93
N ASN A 383 -14.03 -21.93 7.79
CA ASN A 383 -13.26 -22.44 8.90
C ASN A 383 -12.20 -21.42 9.33
N TRP A 384 -12.09 -21.22 10.63
CA TRP A 384 -11.08 -20.31 11.17
C TRP A 384 -9.66 -20.85 10.95
N MET A 385 -8.81 -19.99 10.42
CA MET A 385 -7.41 -20.27 10.17
C MET A 385 -6.59 -19.79 11.37
N ASP A 386 -6.19 -20.73 12.22
CA ASP A 386 -5.47 -20.44 13.47
C ASP A 386 -4.06 -19.89 13.17
N PRO A 387 -3.75 -18.64 13.48
CA PRO A 387 -2.41 -18.08 13.25
C PRO A 387 -1.31 -18.76 14.07
N ALA A 388 -1.66 -19.45 15.16
CA ALA A 388 -0.71 -20.28 15.91
C ALA A 388 -0.40 -21.63 15.22
N SER A 389 -1.13 -21.98 14.16
CA SER A 389 -0.93 -23.22 13.41
C SER A 389 0.27 -23.10 12.46
N PRO A 390 1.19 -24.07 12.45
CA PRO A 390 2.26 -24.13 11.45
C PRO A 390 1.76 -24.25 10.00
N ALA A 391 0.47 -24.52 9.78
CA ALA A 391 -0.14 -24.57 8.45
C ALA A 391 -0.38 -23.17 7.85
N PHE A 392 -0.39 -22.12 8.67
CA PHE A 392 -0.67 -20.76 8.26
C PHE A 392 0.46 -19.82 8.75
N PRO A 393 1.70 -20.01 8.28
CA PRO A 393 2.79 -19.11 8.62
C PRO A 393 2.51 -17.72 8.00
N GLY A 394 2.90 -16.65 8.71
CA GLY A 394 2.72 -15.29 8.21
C GLY A 394 1.41 -14.60 8.64
N PHE A 395 0.57 -15.25 9.47
CA PHE A 395 -0.61 -14.62 10.04
C PHE A 395 -0.27 -14.01 11.41
N TYR A 396 -0.01 -12.71 11.44
CA TYR A 396 0.23 -11.91 12.65
C TYR A 396 -1.02 -11.08 12.95
N THR A 397 -2.09 -11.76 13.35
CA THR A 397 -3.45 -11.19 13.31
C THR A 397 -4.15 -11.22 14.66
N THR A 398 -3.48 -11.66 15.70
CA THR A 398 -4.07 -11.82 17.05
C THR A 398 -3.10 -11.45 18.14
N ASP A 399 -2.18 -10.54 17.87
CA ASP A 399 -1.26 -10.05 18.88
C ASP A 399 -1.95 -9.11 19.87
N ASN A 400 -1.39 -8.98 21.05
CA ASN A 400 -1.90 -8.01 22.02
C ASN A 400 -1.21 -6.67 21.79
N ASN A 401 -1.85 -5.80 21.04
CA ASN A 401 -1.31 -4.51 20.60
C ASN A 401 -1.03 -3.52 21.75
N LEU A 402 -1.66 -3.69 22.92
CA LEU A 402 -1.31 -2.91 24.10
C LEU A 402 0.06 -3.26 24.67
N LEU A 403 0.55 -4.45 24.36
CA LEU A 403 1.87 -4.92 24.82
C LEU A 403 2.95 -4.64 23.78
N THR A 404 2.64 -4.81 22.49
CA THR A 404 3.58 -4.50 21.40
C THR A 404 3.77 -3.00 21.24
N ASP A 405 2.75 -2.20 21.53
CA ASP A 405 2.68 -0.75 21.31
C ASP A 405 2.69 -0.41 19.80
N GLU A 406 2.11 -1.32 19.01
CA GLU A 406 1.93 -1.19 17.57
C GLU A 406 0.44 -1.29 17.23
N PRO A 407 -0.17 -0.26 16.64
CA PRO A 407 -1.53 -0.33 16.14
C PRO A 407 -1.54 -1.00 14.76
N PHE A 408 -1.11 -2.26 14.69
CA PHE A 408 -0.77 -2.95 13.46
C PHE A 408 -1.05 -4.45 13.55
N GLU A 409 -1.66 -5.00 12.50
CA GLU A 409 -1.82 -6.42 12.23
C GLU A 409 -1.46 -6.72 10.77
N PHE A 410 -1.02 -7.94 10.50
CA PHE A 410 -0.42 -8.29 9.25
C PHE A 410 -0.82 -9.70 8.80
N ILE A 411 -1.04 -9.87 7.49
CA ILE A 411 -1.30 -11.17 6.88
C ILE A 411 -0.43 -11.31 5.64
N ASP A 412 0.31 -12.41 5.56
CA ASP A 412 0.91 -12.88 4.31
C ASP A 412 -0.09 -13.81 3.61
N LEU A 413 -0.75 -13.29 2.59
CA LEU A 413 -1.77 -13.99 1.81
C LEU A 413 -1.07 -14.83 0.74
N ILE A 414 -1.07 -16.16 0.92
CA ILE A 414 -0.43 -17.11 0.02
C ILE A 414 -1.50 -17.99 -0.62
N PRO A 415 -1.56 -18.10 -1.97
CA PRO A 415 -2.51 -19.01 -2.61
C PRO A 415 -2.17 -20.47 -2.32
N PHE A 416 -3.18 -21.25 -1.93
CA PHE A 416 -3.01 -22.69 -1.71
C PHE A 416 -2.97 -23.44 -3.05
N ALA A 417 -2.01 -24.33 -3.19
CA ALA A 417 -1.81 -25.12 -4.40
C ALA A 417 -3.00 -26.04 -4.78
N THR A 418 -3.97 -26.19 -3.87
CA THR A 418 -5.20 -26.99 -4.10
C THR A 418 -6.36 -26.19 -4.70
N ASP A 419 -6.28 -24.86 -4.66
CA ASP A 419 -7.35 -23.99 -5.12
C ASP A 419 -7.01 -23.50 -6.54
N ILE A 420 -7.54 -24.21 -7.55
CA ILE A 420 -7.28 -23.91 -8.97
C ILE A 420 -8.57 -23.38 -9.60
N VAL A 421 -8.53 -22.11 -10.04
CA VAL A 421 -9.61 -21.46 -10.79
C VAL A 421 -9.06 -21.01 -12.15
N GLY A 422 -9.64 -21.53 -13.24
CA GLY A 422 -9.25 -21.13 -14.59
C GLY A 422 -7.79 -21.44 -14.98
N GLY A 423 -7.11 -22.32 -14.21
CA GLY A 423 -5.70 -22.69 -14.42
C GLY A 423 -4.70 -21.92 -13.57
N ALA A 424 -5.16 -20.97 -12.74
CA ALA A 424 -4.36 -20.30 -11.73
C ALA A 424 -4.72 -20.81 -10.32
N ASN A 425 -3.75 -20.77 -9.40
CA ASN A 425 -4.03 -20.99 -7.99
C ASN A 425 -4.66 -19.72 -7.44
N VAL A 426 -5.93 -19.80 -7.03
CA VAL A 426 -6.65 -18.67 -6.41
C VAL A 426 -7.20 -19.14 -5.08
N THR A 427 -6.86 -18.45 -4.02
CA THR A 427 -7.38 -18.73 -2.68
C THR A 427 -8.29 -17.60 -2.22
N ASP A 428 -9.50 -17.96 -1.81
CA ASP A 428 -10.47 -17.05 -1.22
C ASP A 428 -10.35 -17.08 0.31
N TYR A 429 -10.15 -15.90 0.90
CA TYR A 429 -10.18 -15.68 2.33
C TYR A 429 -11.41 -14.85 2.72
N GLN A 430 -11.94 -15.09 3.90
CA GLN A 430 -12.93 -14.24 4.53
C GLN A 430 -12.34 -13.61 5.78
N LEU A 431 -12.36 -12.29 5.88
CA LEU A 431 -11.83 -11.55 7.00
C LEU A 431 -12.93 -11.04 7.90
N VAL A 432 -12.74 -11.15 9.21
CA VAL A 432 -13.54 -10.50 10.25
C VAL A 432 -12.61 -9.63 11.07
N ILE A 433 -12.84 -8.33 11.09
CA ILE A 433 -12.08 -7.38 11.93
C ILE A 433 -12.80 -7.26 13.27
N GLY A 434 -12.09 -7.57 14.34
CA GLY A 434 -12.65 -7.56 15.69
C GLY A 434 -11.86 -6.72 16.67
N LYS A 435 -12.55 -6.02 17.58
CA LYS A 435 -11.96 -5.28 18.69
C LYS A 435 -12.09 -6.10 19.96
N VAL A 436 -10.96 -6.42 20.60
CA VAL A 436 -10.88 -7.30 21.76
C VAL A 436 -11.21 -6.54 23.06
N ASN A 437 -10.89 -5.25 23.13
CA ASN A 437 -11.11 -4.39 24.27
C ASN A 437 -12.02 -3.18 23.96
N ASP A 438 -12.21 -2.28 24.93
CA ASP A 438 -12.99 -1.04 24.76
C ASP A 438 -12.08 0.16 24.38
N GLY A 439 -11.01 -0.08 23.65
CA GLY A 439 -10.06 0.94 23.22
C GLY A 439 -10.69 2.04 22.36
N PRO A 440 -10.09 3.24 22.32
CA PRO A 440 -10.69 4.45 21.73
C PRO A 440 -10.56 4.57 20.21
N ALA A 441 -9.77 3.71 19.54
CA ALA A 441 -9.57 3.80 18.08
C ALA A 441 -10.90 3.76 17.32
N ARG A 442 -11.02 4.62 16.30
CA ARG A 442 -12.24 4.86 15.53
C ARG A 442 -12.09 4.61 14.05
N HIS A 443 -10.88 4.84 13.49
CA HIS A 443 -10.61 4.67 12.07
C HIS A 443 -9.77 3.42 11.89
N ILE A 444 -10.09 2.67 10.87
CA ILE A 444 -9.41 1.43 10.49
C ILE A 444 -9.09 1.48 9.01
N LYS A 445 -7.92 0.98 8.63
CA LYS A 445 -7.50 0.86 7.24
C LYS A 445 -6.70 -0.42 7.05
N TYR A 446 -6.92 -1.08 5.93
CA TYR A 446 -5.95 -2.03 5.42
C TYR A 446 -5.60 -1.73 3.96
N ILE A 447 -4.40 -2.10 3.58
CA ILE A 447 -3.92 -2.05 2.19
C ILE A 447 -3.42 -3.45 1.86
N VAL A 448 -3.76 -3.92 0.66
CA VAL A 448 -3.17 -5.13 0.09
C VAL A 448 -2.03 -4.71 -0.81
N LEU A 449 -0.87 -5.27 -0.54
CA LEU A 449 0.41 -4.90 -1.13
C LEU A 449 0.95 -6.05 -1.97
N ASN A 450 1.69 -5.71 -3.03
CA ASN A 450 2.46 -6.65 -3.85
C ASN A 450 1.61 -7.71 -4.57
N GLY A 451 0.64 -7.25 -5.36
CA GLY A 451 -0.10 -8.14 -6.26
C GLY A 451 -1.61 -7.90 -6.27
N LEU A 452 -2.31 -8.74 -7.00
CA LEU A 452 -3.75 -8.65 -7.17
C LEU A 452 -4.46 -9.49 -6.11
N ALA A 453 -4.87 -8.85 -5.03
CA ALA A 453 -5.92 -9.39 -4.18
C ALA A 453 -7.23 -8.65 -4.49
N VAL A 454 -8.28 -9.41 -4.68
CA VAL A 454 -9.59 -8.86 -5.01
C VAL A 454 -10.48 -8.91 -3.78
N SER A 455 -11.00 -7.77 -3.37
CA SER A 455 -11.92 -7.64 -2.24
C SER A 455 -13.29 -7.13 -2.70
N GLU A 456 -14.32 -7.51 -1.95
CA GLU A 456 -15.69 -7.05 -2.20
C GLU A 456 -15.87 -5.54 -2.03
N ARG A 457 -14.99 -4.86 -1.29
CA ARG A 457 -15.20 -3.48 -0.82
C ARG A 457 -13.92 -2.65 -0.80
N GLN A 458 -13.04 -2.90 -1.74
CA GLN A 458 -11.91 -2.02 -1.99
C GLN A 458 -12.39 -0.78 -2.73
N ASN A 459 -11.76 0.34 -2.53
CA ASN A 459 -11.89 1.62 -3.26
C ASN A 459 -11.37 2.77 -2.41
N SER A 460 -10.62 2.46 -1.37
CA SER A 460 -10.01 3.49 -0.54
C SER A 460 -8.64 3.87 -1.10
N PRO A 461 -8.15 5.05 -0.77
CA PRO A 461 -6.80 5.46 -1.09
C PRO A 461 -5.77 4.49 -0.54
N SER A 462 -4.77 4.13 -1.37
CA SER A 462 -3.75 3.13 -1.03
C SER A 462 -2.35 3.71 -0.82
N THR A 463 -2.11 4.97 -1.17
CA THR A 463 -0.85 5.62 -0.79
C THR A 463 -0.79 5.85 0.72
N PHE A 464 0.40 5.71 1.34
CA PHE A 464 0.60 5.85 2.79
C PHE A 464 2.08 6.07 3.10
N GLY A 465 2.43 6.12 4.39
CA GLY A 465 3.80 6.23 4.86
C GLY A 465 4.47 7.55 4.46
N HIS A 466 5.78 7.52 4.31
CA HIS A 466 6.60 8.71 4.07
C HIS A 466 6.36 9.38 2.70
N ALA A 467 5.85 8.65 1.69
CA ALA A 467 5.42 9.26 0.43
C ALA A 467 4.34 10.34 0.61
N THR A 468 3.66 10.31 1.77
CA THR A 468 2.61 11.26 2.14
C THR A 468 3.07 12.32 3.16
N ALA A 469 4.35 12.33 3.54
CA ALA A 469 4.93 13.32 4.44
C ALA A 469 4.71 14.75 3.92
N ALA A 470 4.63 15.72 4.82
CA ALA A 470 4.38 17.12 4.44
C ALA A 470 5.50 17.67 3.55
N GLY A 471 6.73 17.23 3.76
CA GLY A 471 7.91 17.55 2.97
C GLY A 471 8.06 16.78 1.67
N ALA A 472 7.27 15.73 1.44
CA ALA A 472 7.35 14.92 0.25
C ALA A 472 6.44 15.40 -0.89
N ARG A 473 6.71 14.88 -2.10
CA ARG A 473 5.79 14.82 -3.22
C ARG A 473 5.67 13.37 -3.69
N GLY A 474 4.50 12.76 -3.45
CA GLY A 474 4.16 11.48 -4.02
C GLY A 474 3.98 11.60 -5.54
N VAL A 475 4.55 10.68 -6.28
CA VAL A 475 4.55 10.68 -7.75
C VAL A 475 3.79 9.47 -8.27
N ALA A 476 2.74 9.72 -9.04
CA ALA A 476 1.97 8.71 -9.78
C ALA A 476 2.67 8.35 -11.10
N ALA A 477 2.36 7.18 -11.63
CA ALA A 477 2.89 6.70 -12.90
C ALA A 477 1.90 6.88 -14.06
N THR A 478 2.43 7.12 -15.27
CA THR A 478 1.69 7.06 -16.53
C THR A 478 2.55 6.40 -17.59
N TYR A 479 1.97 5.41 -18.31
CA TYR A 479 2.71 4.71 -19.36
C TYR A 479 3.12 5.66 -20.49
N TYR A 480 4.42 5.69 -20.80
CA TYR A 480 4.96 6.64 -21.77
C TYR A 480 4.26 6.59 -23.14
N ALA A 481 3.81 5.42 -23.57
CA ALA A 481 3.18 5.23 -24.87
C ALA A 481 1.68 5.64 -24.86
N ILE A 482 1.04 5.71 -23.68
CA ILE A 482 -0.36 6.11 -23.50
C ILE A 482 -0.46 7.15 -22.36
N PRO A 483 0.22 8.29 -22.43
CA PRO A 483 0.43 9.19 -21.30
C PRO A 483 -0.81 10.03 -20.92
N GLN A 484 -1.96 9.76 -21.51
CA GLN A 484 -3.21 10.43 -21.17
C GLN A 484 -3.93 9.82 -19.97
N PHE A 485 -3.50 8.67 -19.48
CA PHE A 485 -4.07 8.01 -18.30
C PHE A 485 -2.95 7.60 -17.34
N PRO A 486 -3.14 7.70 -16.01
CA PRO A 486 -2.20 7.06 -15.09
C PRO A 486 -2.34 5.55 -15.21
N GLU A 487 -1.31 4.87 -14.78
CA GLU A 487 -1.34 3.43 -14.56
C GLU A 487 -2.42 3.08 -13.51
N ASP A 488 -3.13 2.00 -13.73
CA ASP A 488 -4.21 1.53 -12.85
C ASP A 488 -3.68 1.00 -11.51
N PHE A 489 -2.42 0.53 -11.48
CA PHE A 489 -1.73 0.18 -10.25
C PHE A 489 -1.28 1.40 -9.44
N SER A 490 -1.17 2.60 -10.02
CA SER A 490 -0.69 3.79 -9.31
C SER A 490 -1.59 4.11 -8.12
N SER A 491 -1.01 4.15 -6.92
CA SER A 491 -1.74 4.34 -5.67
C SER A 491 -2.33 5.73 -5.54
N PRO A 492 -3.66 5.86 -5.39
CA PRO A 492 -4.28 7.17 -5.18
C PRO A 492 -4.30 7.58 -3.70
N GLY A 493 -4.51 8.89 -3.49
CA GLY A 493 -4.89 9.48 -2.23
C GLY A 493 -6.36 9.91 -2.20
N PRO A 494 -6.74 10.84 -1.30
CA PRO A 494 -5.92 11.51 -0.30
C PRO A 494 -5.61 10.63 0.92
N VAL A 495 -4.70 11.09 1.78
CA VAL A 495 -4.52 10.49 3.11
C VAL A 495 -5.02 11.43 4.19
N THR A 496 -5.47 10.87 5.32
CA THR A 496 -5.91 11.64 6.48
C THR A 496 -5.04 11.31 7.68
N ILE A 497 -4.30 12.31 8.15
CA ILE A 497 -3.49 12.22 9.35
C ILE A 497 -4.32 12.67 10.54
N TYR A 498 -4.43 11.83 11.54
CA TYR A 498 -5.21 12.07 12.76
C TYR A 498 -4.34 12.40 13.97
N LEU A 499 -3.05 12.09 13.93
CA LEU A 499 -2.14 12.20 15.06
C LEU A 499 -0.92 13.03 14.69
N ASP A 500 -0.43 13.81 15.66
CA ASP A 500 0.88 14.44 15.54
C ASP A 500 2.02 13.43 15.82
N THR A 501 3.26 13.84 15.61
CA THR A 501 4.47 12.99 15.83
C THR A 501 4.70 12.63 17.31
N ALA A 502 3.99 13.27 18.24
CA ALA A 502 4.00 12.92 19.66
C ALA A 502 2.84 11.96 20.02
N GLY A 503 2.02 11.56 19.04
CA GLY A 503 0.88 10.67 19.22
C GLY A 503 -0.37 11.34 19.77
N ASN A 504 -0.40 12.68 19.86
CA ASN A 504 -1.61 13.39 20.28
C ASN A 504 -2.57 13.47 19.09
N ARG A 505 -3.84 13.27 19.37
CA ARG A 505 -4.87 13.46 18.34
C ARG A 505 -4.97 14.93 17.95
N LEU A 506 -4.93 15.19 16.66
CA LEU A 506 -5.13 16.52 16.10
C LEU A 506 -6.57 17.00 16.39
N GLU A 507 -6.73 18.28 16.68
CA GLU A 507 -8.04 18.92 16.88
C GLU A 507 -8.85 18.83 15.58
N GLU A 508 -8.22 19.13 14.45
CA GLU A 508 -8.75 18.93 13.10
C GLU A 508 -7.84 17.95 12.34
N PRO A 509 -8.39 16.86 11.79
CA PRO A 509 -7.61 15.93 10.96
C PRO A 509 -7.00 16.63 9.76
N GLN A 510 -5.77 16.26 9.42
CA GLN A 510 -5.01 16.83 8.29
C GLN A 510 -5.24 15.97 7.05
N VAL A 511 -6.04 16.44 6.12
CA VAL A 511 -6.18 15.78 4.82
C VAL A 511 -5.03 16.25 3.92
N ARG A 512 -4.18 15.30 3.49
CA ARG A 512 -3.07 15.53 2.58
C ARG A 512 -3.44 15.05 1.20
N PHE A 513 -3.33 15.95 0.26
CA PHE A 513 -3.52 15.67 -1.13
C PHE A 513 -2.27 14.96 -1.68
N THR A 514 -2.44 13.78 -2.25
CA THR A 514 -1.37 12.95 -2.82
C THR A 514 -1.99 11.91 -3.78
N PRO A 515 -1.27 11.42 -4.84
CA PRO A 515 -0.02 11.96 -5.32
C PRO A 515 -0.16 13.41 -5.77
N GLN A 516 0.94 14.19 -5.77
CA GLN A 516 0.88 15.57 -6.21
C GLN A 516 1.22 15.73 -7.69
N LEU A 517 2.04 14.85 -8.23
CA LEU A 517 2.53 14.88 -9.61
C LEU A 517 2.38 13.50 -10.25
N THR A 518 2.46 13.48 -11.56
CA THR A 518 2.59 12.26 -12.36
C THR A 518 3.85 12.38 -13.22
N ALA A 519 4.53 11.27 -13.45
CA ALA A 519 5.65 11.18 -14.37
C ALA A 519 5.60 9.89 -15.19
N ALA A 520 6.48 9.74 -16.15
CA ALA A 520 6.46 8.61 -17.06
C ALA A 520 6.86 7.30 -16.36
N ASP A 521 6.34 6.18 -16.86
CA ASP A 521 6.86 4.85 -16.59
C ASP A 521 6.83 3.98 -17.84
N GLY A 522 7.23 2.72 -17.72
CA GLY A 522 7.41 1.85 -18.87
C GLY A 522 8.56 2.29 -19.77
N VAL A 523 9.52 3.00 -19.24
CA VAL A 523 10.63 3.68 -19.97
C VAL A 523 11.91 2.86 -19.97
N ASP A 524 12.90 3.15 -20.84
CA ASP A 524 14.13 2.39 -21.14
C ASP A 524 15.33 2.61 -20.17
N THR A 525 15.93 1.57 -19.52
CA THR A 525 17.29 1.55 -18.94
C THR A 525 18.15 0.47 -19.61
N THR A 526 19.39 0.29 -19.24
CA THR A 526 20.29 -0.62 -19.93
C THR A 526 20.10 -2.10 -19.57
N PHE A 527 19.49 -2.42 -18.42
CA PHE A 527 19.56 -3.79 -17.88
C PHE A 527 18.34 -4.26 -17.08
N PHE A 528 17.47 -3.35 -16.59
CA PHE A 528 16.48 -3.68 -15.55
C PHE A 528 15.12 -4.05 -16.15
N GLY A 529 14.60 -5.30 -15.98
CA GLY A 529 13.28 -5.86 -16.36
C GLY A 529 13.21 -6.61 -17.69
N PHE A 530 12.23 -6.32 -18.54
CA PHE A 530 12.04 -7.03 -19.80
C PHE A 530 11.60 -6.09 -20.93
N ASP A 531 12.02 -6.37 -22.15
CA ASP A 531 11.65 -5.64 -23.37
C ASP A 531 10.16 -5.90 -23.69
N SER A 532 9.28 -4.99 -23.31
CA SER A 532 7.84 -5.13 -23.51
C SER A 532 7.35 -4.52 -24.82
N ASP A 533 8.06 -3.56 -25.39
CA ASP A 533 7.71 -2.87 -26.62
C ASP A 533 8.49 -3.37 -27.85
N GLY A 534 9.44 -4.29 -27.66
CA GLY A 534 10.20 -4.94 -28.71
C GLY A 534 11.27 -4.06 -29.34
N ASN A 535 11.73 -3.02 -28.64
CA ASN A 535 12.73 -2.08 -29.14
C ASN A 535 14.19 -2.55 -28.88
N GLY A 536 14.37 -3.61 -28.11
CA GLY A 536 15.67 -4.22 -27.78
C GLY A 536 16.25 -3.76 -26.45
N SER A 537 15.56 -2.88 -25.74
CA SER A 537 15.87 -2.42 -24.39
C SER A 537 14.79 -2.87 -23.43
N PRO A 538 15.10 -3.30 -22.21
CA PRO A 538 14.11 -3.72 -21.24
C PRO A 538 13.28 -2.50 -20.68
N ASN A 539 11.95 -2.54 -20.25
CA ASN A 539 11.08 -1.43 -19.79
C ASN A 539 10.92 -1.33 -18.26
N PHE A 540 11.17 -0.18 -17.63
CA PHE A 540 10.99 0.11 -16.19
C PHE A 540 9.57 0.62 -15.89
N PHE A 541 8.71 -0.23 -15.38
CA PHE A 541 7.35 0.13 -14.98
C PHE A 541 7.28 0.48 -13.50
N GLY A 542 6.22 1.16 -13.11
CA GLY A 542 5.93 1.46 -11.72
C GLY A 542 6.09 2.93 -11.37
N THR A 543 5.51 3.31 -10.25
CA THR A 543 5.78 4.61 -9.64
C THR A 543 7.26 4.78 -9.25
N SER A 544 8.00 3.66 -9.20
CA SER A 544 9.47 3.60 -9.04
C SER A 544 10.23 4.24 -10.18
N ALA A 545 9.74 4.13 -11.44
CA ALA A 545 10.30 4.83 -12.60
C ALA A 545 9.84 6.30 -12.62
N ALA A 546 8.58 6.56 -12.30
CA ALA A 546 8.01 7.89 -12.35
C ALA A 546 8.64 8.85 -11.33
N ALA A 547 8.96 8.40 -10.13
CA ALA A 547 9.50 9.26 -9.08
C ALA A 547 10.87 9.87 -9.44
N PRO A 548 11.87 9.10 -9.94
CA PRO A 548 13.15 9.66 -10.37
C PRO A 548 13.02 10.63 -11.54
N ASP A 549 12.09 10.43 -12.47
CA ASP A 549 11.83 11.35 -13.57
C ASP A 549 11.36 12.72 -13.02
N ALA A 550 10.37 12.73 -12.14
CA ALA A 550 9.90 13.97 -11.49
C ALA A 550 11.00 14.67 -10.69
N ALA A 551 11.84 13.90 -9.99
CA ALA A 551 12.99 14.43 -9.23
C ALA A 551 14.04 15.05 -10.15
N ALA A 552 14.31 14.43 -11.30
CA ALA A 552 15.25 14.97 -12.28
C ALA A 552 14.74 16.27 -12.89
N VAL A 553 13.44 16.35 -13.23
CA VAL A 553 12.80 17.60 -13.69
C VAL A 553 12.91 18.68 -12.62
N ALA A 554 12.76 18.35 -11.32
CA ALA A 554 13.00 19.29 -10.23
C ALA A 554 14.44 19.81 -10.20
N GLY A 555 15.42 18.96 -10.49
CA GLY A 555 16.83 19.35 -10.65
C GLY A 555 17.02 20.37 -11.78
N LEU A 556 16.39 20.15 -12.94
CA LEU A 556 16.41 21.11 -14.05
C LEU A 556 15.82 22.46 -13.63
N VAL A 557 14.72 22.45 -12.88
CA VAL A 557 14.06 23.67 -12.39
C VAL A 557 14.99 24.45 -11.44
N LEU A 558 15.66 23.77 -10.50
CA LEU A 558 16.64 24.41 -9.61
C LEU A 558 17.78 25.06 -10.38
N GLN A 559 18.37 24.36 -11.37
CA GLN A 559 19.41 24.95 -12.21
C GLN A 559 18.89 26.20 -12.93
N SER A 560 17.69 26.13 -13.53
CA SER A 560 17.10 27.26 -14.28
C SER A 560 16.81 28.48 -13.40
N ALA A 561 16.56 28.25 -12.10
CA ALA A 561 16.29 29.29 -11.12
C ALA A 561 17.57 29.96 -10.57
N GLY A 562 18.73 29.34 -10.76
CA GLY A 562 20.02 29.91 -10.33
C GLY A 562 20.89 28.94 -9.54
N GLY A 563 20.51 27.68 -9.46
CA GLY A 563 21.28 26.60 -8.81
C GLY A 563 20.79 26.25 -7.39
N PRO A 564 21.59 25.54 -6.62
CA PRO A 564 21.27 25.10 -5.26
C PRO A 564 20.77 26.23 -4.37
N GLY A 565 19.67 26.00 -3.65
CA GLY A 565 19.10 26.98 -2.71
C GLY A 565 18.44 28.20 -3.36
N SER A 566 18.35 28.28 -4.69
CA SER A 566 17.66 29.35 -5.40
C SER A 566 16.14 29.36 -5.19
N LEU A 567 15.56 28.17 -4.93
CA LEU A 567 14.19 27.98 -4.51
C LEU A 567 14.16 27.12 -3.24
N SER A 568 13.27 27.43 -2.33
CA SER A 568 12.92 26.49 -1.25
C SER A 568 12.18 25.28 -1.84
N PRO A 569 12.16 24.11 -1.16
CA PRO A 569 11.37 22.96 -1.62
C PRO A 569 9.91 23.32 -1.94
N ARG A 570 9.26 24.11 -1.10
CA ARG A 570 7.89 24.57 -1.30
C ARG A 570 7.70 25.40 -2.59
N GLU A 571 8.65 26.28 -2.91
CA GLU A 571 8.60 27.09 -4.14
C GLU A 571 8.85 26.23 -5.36
N LEU A 572 9.79 25.29 -5.27
CA LEU A 572 10.07 24.31 -6.32
C LEU A 572 8.81 23.45 -6.62
N TYR A 573 8.20 22.89 -5.59
CA TYR A 573 6.98 22.10 -5.72
C TYR A 573 5.85 22.90 -6.38
N ARG A 574 5.58 24.09 -5.87
CA ARG A 574 4.56 24.98 -6.46
C ARG A 574 4.83 25.22 -7.94
N ARG A 575 6.08 25.39 -8.35
CA ARG A 575 6.43 25.63 -9.76
C ARG A 575 6.19 24.40 -10.61
N LEU A 576 6.55 23.20 -10.14
CA LEU A 576 6.24 21.95 -10.82
C LEU A 576 4.72 21.74 -10.95
N GLU A 577 3.99 21.91 -9.86
CA GLU A 577 2.54 21.75 -9.79
C GLU A 577 1.80 22.70 -10.74
N GLN A 578 2.21 23.99 -10.78
CA GLN A 578 1.59 25.01 -11.64
C GLN A 578 1.87 24.81 -13.14
N THR A 579 2.95 24.12 -13.48
CA THR A 579 3.38 23.92 -14.87
C THR A 579 3.15 22.51 -15.38
N ALA A 580 2.68 21.60 -14.54
CA ALA A 580 2.30 20.24 -14.90
C ALA A 580 1.20 20.26 -15.98
N THR A 581 1.23 19.27 -16.84
CA THR A 581 0.18 19.07 -17.86
C THR A 581 -0.96 18.28 -17.23
N PRO A 582 -2.15 18.86 -17.01
CA PRO A 582 -3.25 18.16 -16.36
C PRO A 582 -3.63 16.90 -17.15
N LEU A 583 -3.64 15.78 -16.48
CA LEU A 583 -4.15 14.52 -17.01
C LEU A 583 -5.63 14.37 -16.66
N PRO A 584 -6.43 13.74 -17.53
CA PRO A 584 -7.78 13.36 -17.14
C PRO A 584 -7.70 12.49 -15.90
N VAL A 585 -8.73 12.59 -15.06
CA VAL A 585 -8.89 11.61 -13.97
C VAL A 585 -8.92 10.25 -14.63
N PRO A 586 -8.05 9.31 -14.26
CA PRO A 586 -8.29 7.94 -14.60
C PRO A 586 -9.66 7.67 -14.04
N ASN A 587 -10.42 7.00 -14.80
CA ASN A 587 -11.74 6.73 -14.33
C ASN A 587 -11.59 6.13 -12.94
N GLN A 588 -11.94 6.95 -11.93
CA GLN A 588 -12.52 6.31 -10.77
C GLN A 588 -13.33 5.18 -11.37
N ARG A 589 -13.40 3.99 -10.87
CA ARG A 589 -14.25 2.87 -11.30
C ARG A 589 -15.62 3.27 -11.90
N TRP A 590 -15.86 4.58 -12.14
CA TRP A 590 -17.12 5.19 -12.44
C TRP A 590 -16.98 6.17 -13.60
N VAL A 591 -17.26 5.72 -14.80
CA VAL A 591 -17.92 6.60 -15.76
C VAL A 591 -19.37 6.61 -15.33
N ALA A 592 -19.75 7.51 -14.44
CA ALA A 592 -21.04 7.45 -13.80
C ALA A 592 -22.14 7.87 -14.76
N GLY A 593 -23.04 6.95 -15.06
CA GLY A 593 -24.36 7.36 -15.50
C GLY A 593 -25.24 7.56 -14.27
N THR A 594 -25.76 8.74 -14.04
CA THR A 594 -26.86 8.91 -13.11
C THR A 594 -28.08 8.30 -13.72
N ILE A 595 -28.66 7.33 -13.11
CA ILE A 595 -29.79 6.60 -13.65
C ILE A 595 -31.07 7.20 -13.12
N ALA A 596 -32.00 7.47 -14.02
CA ALA A 596 -33.33 7.83 -13.63
C ALA A 596 -34.00 6.61 -12.96
N GLY A 597 -34.18 6.68 -11.67
CA GLY A 597 -34.67 5.59 -10.86
C GLY A 597 -33.58 5.02 -9.93
N PRO A 598 -33.73 3.81 -9.44
CA PRO A 598 -32.89 3.31 -8.36
C PRO A 598 -31.57 2.66 -8.82
N VAL A 599 -31.29 2.52 -10.11
CA VAL A 599 -30.10 1.80 -10.61
C VAL A 599 -28.96 2.73 -10.97
N THR A 600 -27.79 2.47 -10.46
CA THR A 600 -26.52 3.06 -10.88
C THR A 600 -25.81 2.13 -11.85
N PHE A 601 -25.39 2.65 -12.99
CA PHE A 601 -24.52 1.98 -13.95
C PHE A 601 -23.14 2.63 -13.91
N SER A 602 -22.09 1.84 -13.92
CA SER A 602 -20.73 2.29 -14.09
C SER A 602 -19.99 1.44 -15.12
N ALA A 603 -19.14 2.06 -15.90
CA ALA A 603 -18.11 1.40 -16.68
C ALA A 603 -16.81 1.55 -15.90
N ASN A 604 -16.15 0.43 -15.65
CA ASN A 604 -14.95 0.35 -14.84
C ASN A 604 -13.75 0.16 -15.78
N ALA A 605 -12.61 0.75 -15.43
CA ALA A 605 -11.32 0.44 -16.04
C ALA A 605 -10.60 -0.61 -15.21
N ASP A 606 -11.19 -1.78 -15.01
CA ASP A 606 -10.47 -2.87 -14.37
C ASP A 606 -9.87 -3.78 -15.44
N TRP A 607 -8.64 -3.45 -15.82
CA TRP A 607 -7.83 -4.18 -16.81
C TRP A 607 -7.44 -5.59 -16.35
N THR A 608 -7.60 -5.87 -15.07
CA THR A 608 -7.12 -7.11 -14.46
C THR A 608 -8.11 -8.25 -14.56
N ARG A 609 -9.40 -7.95 -14.70
CA ARG A 609 -10.44 -8.98 -14.88
C ARG A 609 -11.56 -8.52 -15.81
N TRP A 610 -11.62 -9.12 -16.97
CA TRP A 610 -12.66 -8.89 -17.99
C TRP A 610 -14.10 -9.01 -17.45
N SER A 611 -14.32 -9.76 -16.37
CA SER A 611 -15.64 -9.89 -15.71
C SER A 611 -16.07 -8.65 -14.89
N ARG A 612 -15.26 -7.59 -14.82
CA ARG A 612 -15.50 -6.39 -14.01
C ARG A 612 -15.50 -5.08 -14.80
N ASP A 613 -15.60 -5.16 -16.12
CA ASP A 613 -15.62 -3.95 -16.96
C ASP A 613 -16.78 -3.02 -16.63
N PHE A 614 -17.89 -3.56 -16.08
CA PHE A 614 -19.09 -2.80 -15.77
C PHE A 614 -19.69 -3.23 -14.44
N THR A 615 -20.25 -2.28 -13.69
CA THR A 615 -21.04 -2.54 -12.48
C THR A 615 -22.46 -2.01 -12.62
N LEU A 616 -23.42 -2.79 -12.14
CA LEU A 616 -24.80 -2.37 -11.94
C LEU A 616 -25.16 -2.54 -10.46
N ALA A 617 -25.64 -1.47 -9.84
CA ALA A 617 -26.06 -1.47 -8.45
C ALA A 617 -27.46 -0.85 -8.30
N LEU A 618 -28.32 -1.54 -7.57
CA LEU A 618 -29.66 -1.05 -7.25
C LEU A 618 -29.62 -0.36 -5.88
N GLY A 619 -29.79 0.94 -5.87
CA GLY A 619 -29.82 1.78 -4.67
C GLY A 619 -31.17 2.45 -4.44
N GLY A 620 -31.34 3.06 -3.25
CA GLY A 620 -32.52 3.87 -2.90
C GLY A 620 -33.62 3.12 -2.14
N ASP A 621 -34.62 3.88 -1.67
CA ASP A 621 -35.72 3.39 -0.81
C ASP A 621 -36.85 2.63 -1.56
N GLY A 622 -36.63 2.33 -2.85
CA GLY A 622 -37.62 1.67 -3.70
C GLY A 622 -37.72 0.17 -3.46
N HIS A 623 -38.95 -0.31 -3.18
CA HIS A 623 -39.27 -1.73 -2.99
C HIS A 623 -39.54 -2.50 -4.31
N ARG A 624 -38.90 -2.11 -5.42
CA ARG A 624 -39.22 -2.71 -6.73
C ARG A 624 -38.00 -3.34 -7.35
N ALA A 625 -38.22 -4.55 -7.86
CA ALA A 625 -37.21 -5.26 -8.63
C ALA A 625 -37.03 -4.69 -10.03
N VAL A 626 -35.83 -4.84 -10.58
CA VAL A 626 -35.51 -4.54 -11.97
C VAL A 626 -35.92 -5.70 -12.85
N SER A 627 -36.69 -5.47 -13.88
CA SER A 627 -37.08 -6.50 -14.86
C SER A 627 -36.10 -6.57 -16.04
N SER A 628 -35.58 -5.42 -16.49
CA SER A 628 -34.56 -5.41 -17.56
C SER A 628 -33.71 -4.15 -17.57
N ILE A 629 -32.48 -4.29 -18.09
CA ILE A 629 -31.58 -3.17 -18.39
C ILE A 629 -31.12 -3.28 -19.84
N THR A 630 -31.20 -2.17 -20.56
CA THR A 630 -30.71 -2.08 -21.93
C THR A 630 -29.58 -1.03 -22.02
N LEU A 631 -28.44 -1.48 -22.52
CA LEU A 631 -27.31 -0.62 -22.89
C LEU A 631 -27.43 -0.31 -24.39
N ASP A 632 -27.47 0.96 -24.79
CA ASP A 632 -27.62 1.42 -26.18
C ASP A 632 -26.36 2.22 -26.57
N THR A 633 -25.52 1.62 -27.39
CA THR A 633 -24.28 2.21 -27.91
C THR A 633 -24.46 2.97 -29.22
N SER A 634 -25.70 3.04 -29.78
CA SER A 634 -25.94 3.74 -31.03
C SER A 634 -25.47 5.20 -31.04
N PRO A 635 -25.55 5.98 -29.92
CA PRO A 635 -25.06 7.34 -29.89
C PRO A 635 -23.54 7.48 -29.97
N ILE A 636 -22.80 6.42 -29.64
CA ILE A 636 -21.32 6.42 -29.53
C ILE A 636 -20.65 5.57 -30.63
N GLY A 637 -21.43 4.96 -31.52
CA GLY A 637 -20.94 4.23 -32.66
C GLY A 637 -20.26 2.88 -32.32
N LEU A 638 -20.48 2.30 -31.13
CA LEU A 638 -19.95 1.02 -30.72
C LEU A 638 -20.99 -0.10 -30.98
N ILE A 639 -20.51 -1.34 -31.09
CA ILE A 639 -21.36 -2.53 -31.28
C ILE A 639 -20.98 -3.62 -30.29
N PHE A 640 -21.99 -4.39 -29.88
CA PHE A 640 -21.82 -5.54 -28.96
C PHE A 640 -21.42 -6.81 -29.69
N SER A 641 -20.67 -7.68 -29.01
CA SER A 641 -20.43 -9.04 -29.48
C SER A 641 -21.71 -9.87 -29.46
N THR A 642 -21.91 -10.68 -30.50
CA THR A 642 -22.98 -11.69 -30.51
C THR A 642 -22.53 -13.04 -29.91
N ASN A 643 -21.24 -13.19 -29.58
CA ASN A 643 -20.71 -14.41 -28.97
C ASN A 643 -21.13 -14.47 -27.48
N PRO A 644 -21.92 -15.49 -27.07
CA PRO A 644 -22.40 -15.60 -25.69
C PRO A 644 -21.26 -15.79 -24.66
N ASN A 645 -20.10 -16.29 -25.09
CA ASN A 645 -18.93 -16.45 -24.22
C ASN A 645 -18.18 -15.13 -23.96
N ARG A 646 -18.65 -14.02 -24.55
CA ARG A 646 -18.14 -12.66 -24.36
C ARG A 646 -19.00 -11.85 -23.40
N PHE A 647 -19.72 -12.53 -22.50
CA PHE A 647 -20.38 -11.96 -21.34
C PHE A 647 -20.10 -12.86 -20.13
N SER A 648 -19.67 -12.27 -19.05
CA SER A 648 -19.46 -12.94 -17.76
C SER A 648 -20.04 -12.09 -16.65
N VAL A 649 -20.45 -12.71 -15.57
CA VAL A 649 -20.75 -12.04 -14.29
C VAL A 649 -19.55 -12.26 -13.40
N GLY A 650 -19.04 -11.19 -12.85
CA GLY A 650 -17.97 -11.18 -11.85
C GLY A 650 -18.57 -11.27 -10.45
N ASP A 651 -18.13 -10.36 -9.56
CA ASP A 651 -18.68 -10.32 -8.22
C ASP A 651 -20.14 -9.86 -8.25
N SER A 652 -20.94 -10.39 -7.34
CA SER A 652 -22.36 -10.07 -7.30
C SER A 652 -22.97 -10.29 -5.91
N ARG A 653 -24.03 -9.57 -5.66
CA ARG A 653 -24.94 -9.82 -4.54
C ARG A 653 -26.35 -9.88 -5.09
N GLY A 654 -27.05 -10.97 -4.79
CA GLY A 654 -28.44 -11.19 -5.17
C GLY A 654 -28.66 -11.63 -6.64
N VAL A 655 -27.70 -11.40 -7.53
CA VAL A 655 -27.82 -11.72 -8.96
C VAL A 655 -26.76 -12.71 -9.38
N THR A 656 -27.16 -13.75 -10.10
CA THR A 656 -26.24 -14.73 -10.70
C THR A 656 -26.37 -14.74 -12.22
N ILE A 657 -25.37 -15.31 -12.92
CA ILE A 657 -25.40 -15.39 -14.39
C ILE A 657 -26.62 -16.16 -14.91
N THR A 658 -27.15 -17.08 -14.13
CA THR A 658 -28.34 -17.87 -14.46
C THR A 658 -29.64 -17.09 -14.35
N ASP A 659 -29.65 -16.00 -13.62
CA ASP A 659 -30.80 -15.10 -13.48
C ASP A 659 -30.93 -14.12 -14.64
N ILE A 660 -29.94 -14.05 -15.53
CA ILE A 660 -29.86 -13.06 -16.59
C ILE A 660 -30.06 -13.70 -17.98
N THR A 661 -31.19 -13.38 -18.63
CA THR A 661 -31.35 -13.61 -20.06
C THR A 661 -30.86 -12.45 -20.87
N ARG A 662 -30.05 -12.70 -21.90
CA ARG A 662 -29.32 -11.70 -22.68
C ARG A 662 -29.77 -11.68 -24.13
N THR A 663 -29.96 -10.49 -24.69
CA THR A 663 -30.24 -10.29 -26.10
C THR A 663 -29.43 -9.13 -26.68
N VAL A 664 -28.99 -9.32 -27.92
CA VAL A 664 -28.32 -8.29 -28.72
C VAL A 664 -29.22 -7.97 -29.91
N SER A 665 -29.39 -6.64 -30.16
CA SER A 665 -30.22 -6.22 -31.33
C SER A 665 -29.53 -6.64 -32.65
N PRO A 666 -30.33 -6.79 -33.76
CA PRO A 666 -29.75 -7.18 -35.05
C PRO A 666 -28.65 -6.27 -35.57
N ASP A 667 -28.73 -4.95 -35.28
CA ASP A 667 -27.74 -3.95 -35.61
C ASP A 667 -26.57 -3.90 -34.59
N ARG A 668 -26.63 -4.74 -33.56
CA ARG A 668 -25.64 -4.91 -32.52
C ARG A 668 -25.41 -3.66 -31.65
N THR A 669 -26.27 -2.66 -31.73
CA THR A 669 -26.11 -1.42 -30.95
C THR A 669 -26.78 -1.48 -29.58
N LYS A 670 -27.63 -2.48 -29.31
CA LYS A 670 -28.30 -2.65 -28.02
C LYS A 670 -28.04 -4.01 -27.42
N PHE A 671 -27.68 -3.99 -26.14
CA PHE A 671 -27.52 -5.17 -25.31
C PHE A 671 -28.54 -5.09 -24.17
N THR A 672 -29.43 -6.08 -24.09
CA THR A 672 -30.47 -6.12 -23.06
C THR A 672 -30.27 -7.32 -22.15
N MET A 673 -30.22 -7.06 -20.86
CA MET A 673 -30.27 -8.03 -19.77
C MET A 673 -31.69 -8.05 -19.23
N THR A 674 -32.31 -9.19 -19.21
CA THR A 674 -33.64 -9.45 -18.60
C THR A 674 -33.43 -10.33 -17.39
N PHE A 675 -33.90 -9.89 -16.23
CA PHE A 675 -33.71 -10.56 -14.96
C PHE A 675 -34.87 -11.47 -14.63
N ALA A 676 -34.59 -12.61 -13.99
CA ALA A 676 -35.62 -13.45 -13.40
C ALA A 676 -36.41 -12.64 -12.33
N PRO A 677 -37.73 -12.88 -12.19
CA PRO A 677 -38.53 -12.10 -11.25
C PRO A 677 -37.97 -12.13 -9.83
N GLY A 678 -37.61 -10.94 -9.28
CA GLY A 678 -37.09 -10.76 -7.93
C GLY A 678 -35.61 -11.10 -7.75
N SER A 679 -34.87 -11.44 -8.83
CA SER A 679 -33.44 -11.74 -8.74
C SER A 679 -32.54 -10.49 -8.77
N PHE A 680 -33.09 -9.33 -9.06
CA PHE A 680 -32.39 -8.07 -8.99
C PHE A 680 -33.28 -7.06 -8.26
N ASP A 681 -33.15 -7.06 -6.96
CA ASP A 681 -33.98 -6.25 -6.08
C ASP A 681 -33.13 -5.37 -5.13
N ARG A 682 -33.74 -4.86 -4.08
CA ARG A 682 -33.15 -3.86 -3.19
C ARG A 682 -31.77 -4.28 -2.63
N HIS A 683 -30.75 -3.43 -2.89
CA HIS A 683 -29.34 -3.58 -2.51
C HIS A 683 -28.56 -4.66 -3.26
N ASP A 684 -29.13 -5.21 -4.33
CA ASP A 684 -28.38 -6.08 -5.20
C ASP A 684 -27.47 -5.31 -6.13
N TRP A 685 -26.35 -5.92 -6.45
CA TRP A 685 -25.39 -5.40 -7.39
C TRP A 685 -24.63 -6.54 -8.07
N PHE A 686 -24.05 -6.28 -9.21
CA PHE A 686 -23.14 -7.22 -9.87
C PHE A 686 -22.21 -6.50 -10.82
N ASP A 687 -21.00 -7.03 -10.89
CA ASP A 687 -20.03 -6.69 -11.92
C ASP A 687 -20.16 -7.62 -13.11
N PHE A 688 -19.89 -7.13 -14.30
CA PHE A 688 -19.94 -7.94 -15.49
C PHE A 688 -18.96 -7.48 -16.55
N GLY A 689 -18.45 -8.44 -17.34
CA GLY A 689 -17.69 -8.22 -18.54
C GLY A 689 -18.53 -8.34 -19.78
N LEU A 690 -18.34 -7.45 -20.73
CA LEU A 690 -19.08 -7.46 -21.99
C LEU A 690 -18.18 -6.90 -23.10
N SER A 691 -17.93 -7.70 -24.14
CA SER A 691 -17.17 -7.23 -25.30
C SER A 691 -17.94 -6.23 -26.15
N VAL A 692 -17.39 -5.02 -26.24
CA VAL A 692 -17.91 -3.92 -27.04
C VAL A 692 -16.82 -3.48 -28.01
N PHE A 693 -17.14 -3.35 -29.29
CA PHE A 693 -16.19 -3.07 -30.35
C PHE A 693 -16.53 -1.79 -31.12
N ALA A 694 -15.52 -1.19 -31.73
CA ALA A 694 -15.75 -0.32 -32.90
C ALA A 694 -16.40 -1.18 -34.03
N PRO A 695 -17.04 -0.59 -35.04
CA PRO A 695 -17.76 -1.34 -36.08
C PRO A 695 -16.96 -2.43 -36.82
N ILE A 696 -15.67 -2.52 -36.59
CA ILE A 696 -14.77 -3.55 -37.12
C ILE A 696 -14.37 -4.47 -35.97
N GLU A 697 -14.80 -5.73 -35.98
CA GLU A 697 -14.38 -6.74 -35.01
C GLU A 697 -12.84 -6.90 -35.02
N GLY A 698 -12.24 -6.89 -33.85
CA GLY A 698 -10.82 -7.17 -33.62
C GLY A 698 -9.99 -6.00 -33.10
N THR A 699 -10.53 -4.79 -33.01
CA THR A 699 -9.87 -3.66 -32.35
C THR A 699 -10.46 -3.44 -30.98
N THR A 700 -9.96 -4.15 -29.99
CA THR A 700 -10.26 -3.90 -28.58
C THR A 700 -9.34 -2.81 -28.07
N GLN A 701 -9.90 -1.68 -27.69
CA GLN A 701 -9.24 -0.70 -26.87
C GLN A 701 -10.18 -0.37 -25.72
N GLU A 702 -9.76 -0.66 -24.52
CA GLU A 702 -10.61 -0.68 -23.31
C GLU A 702 -10.63 0.67 -22.60
N ASP A 703 -10.84 1.75 -23.34
CA ASP A 703 -10.95 3.10 -22.80
C ASP A 703 -12.39 3.38 -22.32
N PRO A 704 -12.66 3.60 -21.02
CA PRO A 704 -13.98 3.89 -20.49
C PRO A 704 -14.59 5.20 -21.01
N ASP A 705 -13.78 6.17 -21.42
CA ASP A 705 -14.27 7.39 -22.09
C ASP A 705 -15.01 7.09 -23.40
N ARG A 706 -14.81 5.88 -23.98
CA ARG A 706 -15.57 5.38 -25.14
C ARG A 706 -17.05 5.21 -24.84
N PHE A 707 -17.43 5.03 -23.57
CA PHE A 707 -18.83 4.87 -23.16
C PHE A 707 -19.54 6.19 -22.88
N ARG A 708 -18.86 7.34 -23.00
CA ARG A 708 -19.50 8.65 -22.90
C ARG A 708 -20.56 8.79 -23.99
N GLY A 709 -21.79 9.05 -23.58
CA GLY A 709 -22.94 9.10 -24.48
C GLY A 709 -23.72 7.81 -24.59
N LEU A 710 -23.21 6.67 -24.05
CA LEU A 710 -23.98 5.42 -23.91
C LEU A 710 -25.30 5.72 -23.20
N LYS A 711 -26.40 5.18 -23.69
CA LYS A 711 -27.70 5.27 -23.00
C LYS A 711 -27.96 3.99 -22.23
N VAL A 712 -28.34 4.15 -20.98
CA VAL A 712 -28.75 3.06 -20.09
C VAL A 712 -30.24 3.22 -19.80
N SER A 713 -31.03 2.23 -20.16
CA SER A 713 -32.48 2.18 -19.90
C SER A 713 -32.79 1.07 -18.91
N VAL A 714 -33.48 1.41 -17.83
CA VAL A 714 -33.86 0.49 -16.75
C VAL A 714 -35.38 0.38 -16.73
N THR A 715 -35.89 -0.86 -16.80
CA THR A 715 -37.32 -1.15 -16.67
C THR A 715 -37.55 -1.91 -15.35
N LEU A 716 -38.47 -1.43 -14.54
CA LEU A 716 -38.86 -2.05 -13.29
C LEU A 716 -39.97 -3.09 -13.49
N ASP A 717 -40.23 -3.88 -12.47
CA ASP A 717 -41.27 -4.94 -12.45
C ASP A 717 -42.72 -4.44 -12.74
N ASN A 718 -42.98 -3.15 -12.50
CA ASN A 718 -44.25 -2.50 -12.80
C ASN A 718 -44.32 -1.93 -14.25
N GLY A 719 -43.30 -2.15 -15.07
CA GLY A 719 -43.22 -1.67 -16.45
C GLY A 719 -42.75 -0.22 -16.59
N SER A 720 -42.47 0.52 -15.50
CA SER A 720 -41.92 1.85 -15.62
C SER A 720 -40.49 1.79 -16.12
N THR A 721 -40.14 2.65 -17.10
CA THR A 721 -38.81 2.72 -17.69
C THR A 721 -38.20 4.08 -17.47
N SER A 722 -36.93 4.08 -17.07
CA SER A 722 -36.10 5.26 -16.91
C SER A 722 -34.87 5.15 -17.79
N THR A 723 -34.43 6.24 -18.42
CA THR A 723 -33.25 6.27 -19.28
C THR A 723 -32.30 7.39 -18.85
N ALA A 724 -31.03 7.06 -18.77
CA ALA A 724 -29.95 8.02 -18.50
C ALA A 724 -28.85 7.90 -19.55
N THR A 725 -28.05 8.96 -19.70
CA THR A 725 -26.87 8.97 -20.57
C THR A 725 -25.62 8.97 -19.71
N VAL A 726 -24.70 8.09 -20.05
CA VAL A 726 -23.38 8.03 -19.40
C VAL A 726 -22.61 9.31 -19.70
N ILE A 727 -22.17 10.00 -18.66
CA ILE A 727 -21.35 11.19 -18.74
C ILE A 727 -19.99 10.91 -18.09
N ALA A 728 -18.94 11.44 -18.68
CA ALA A 728 -17.61 11.46 -18.04
C ALA A 728 -17.58 12.49 -16.91
N ASN A 729 -16.82 12.19 -15.89
CA ASN A 729 -16.53 13.16 -14.85
C ASN A 729 -15.85 14.42 -15.47
N PRO A 730 -16.17 15.63 -15.00
CA PRO A 730 -15.48 16.82 -15.45
C PRO A 730 -13.98 16.68 -15.14
N LYS A 731 -13.11 17.13 -16.07
CA LYS A 731 -11.69 17.26 -15.81
C LYS A 731 -11.49 18.19 -14.62
N LEU A 732 -11.06 17.65 -13.52
CA LEU A 732 -10.61 18.46 -12.39
C LEU A 732 -9.18 18.92 -12.69
N PRO A 733 -8.81 20.18 -12.42
CA PRO A 733 -7.46 20.67 -12.61
C PRO A 733 -6.45 19.95 -11.70
N VAL A 734 -6.94 19.30 -10.64
CA VAL A 734 -6.19 18.51 -9.67
C VAL A 734 -7.05 17.35 -9.21
N ASN A 735 -6.49 16.15 -9.10
CA ASN A 735 -7.22 14.97 -8.65
C ASN A 735 -6.32 14.01 -7.86
N ASN A 736 -6.92 13.10 -7.09
CA ASN A 736 -6.23 12.20 -6.18
C ASN A 736 -5.46 11.05 -6.87
N PHE A 737 -5.52 10.92 -8.18
CA PHE A 737 -4.82 9.88 -8.95
C PHE A 737 -3.58 10.40 -9.64
N THR A 738 -3.65 11.60 -10.21
CA THR A 738 -2.58 12.18 -11.02
C THR A 738 -2.03 13.49 -10.46
N GLY A 739 -2.54 13.92 -9.31
CA GLY A 739 -2.18 15.21 -8.75
C GLY A 739 -2.50 16.37 -9.70
N TYR A 740 -1.51 17.22 -9.90
CA TYR A 740 -1.57 18.33 -10.88
C TYR A 740 -1.34 17.87 -12.32
N GLY A 741 -0.94 16.62 -12.53
CA GLY A 741 -0.71 16.01 -13.82
C GLY A 741 0.75 15.70 -14.13
N LEU A 742 1.03 15.41 -15.41
CA LEU A 742 2.34 15.04 -15.91
C LEU A 742 3.32 16.22 -15.80
N VAL A 743 4.48 15.98 -15.21
CA VAL A 743 5.55 16.97 -15.10
C VAL A 743 6.00 17.47 -16.49
N ASN A 744 6.38 18.74 -16.58
CA ASN A 744 6.71 19.38 -17.85
C ASN A 744 7.96 20.24 -17.68
N ALA A 745 9.11 19.69 -18.03
CA ALA A 745 10.41 20.34 -17.85
C ALA A 745 10.54 21.64 -18.66
N ASP A 746 9.99 21.68 -19.89
CA ASP A 746 10.02 22.91 -20.69
C ASP A 746 9.25 24.04 -20.01
N ALA A 747 8.02 23.78 -19.57
CA ALA A 747 7.22 24.81 -18.90
C ALA A 747 7.81 25.23 -17.54
N ALA A 748 8.24 24.24 -16.75
CA ALA A 748 8.76 24.48 -15.41
C ALA A 748 10.13 25.22 -15.38
N THR A 749 10.97 25.07 -16.43
CA THR A 749 12.28 25.71 -16.52
C THR A 749 12.24 27.09 -17.19
N ARG A 750 11.11 27.52 -17.76
CA ARG A 750 10.99 28.89 -18.32
C ARG A 750 10.93 29.91 -17.19
N ARG A 751 11.77 30.95 -17.26
CA ARG A 751 11.66 32.09 -16.33
C ARG A 751 10.33 32.79 -16.56
N HIS A 752 9.46 32.84 -15.56
CA HIS A 752 8.33 33.78 -15.59
C HIS A 752 8.90 35.21 -15.64
N ARG A 753 8.39 36.03 -16.58
CA ARG A 753 8.82 37.45 -16.72
C ARG A 753 8.25 38.35 -15.63
N ASP A 754 7.53 37.81 -14.66
CA ASP A 754 6.77 38.57 -13.65
C ASP A 754 7.20 38.25 -12.19
N ASP A 755 8.40 37.70 -11.96
CA ASP A 755 9.01 37.60 -10.60
C ASP A 755 10.08 38.67 -10.39
#